data_9f59844a96df17fb105b91ec2e8af0df
#
_entry.id   9f59844a96df17fb105b91ec2e8af0df
#
_cell.length_a   1.000
_cell.length_b   1.000
_cell.length_c   1.000
_cell.angle_alpha   90.00
_cell.angle_beta   90.00
_cell.angle_gamma   90.00
#
_symmetry.space_group_name_H-M   'P 1'
#
loop_
_entity.id
_entity.type
_entity.pdbx_description
1 polymer ?
#
loop_
_entity_poly.entity_id
_entity_poly.type
_entity_poly.pdbx_seq_one_letter_code
_entity_poly.pdbx_strand_id
1 'polypeptide(L)'
;MMHRALVAFVFVAGIVFTGSVVSIAEAQQEYRTPESALAALVDAPMQPASTVSPDKRWVAALEWKWVLGLEEIAAEELKLAGLRILPKSFTRSRSRSYDSIALHDLDDGSRIAVEGLPEGRIAAPAWSADSKYLAFTLVRDGRNTLWIYDVESRQARELVSLPLNGVLTSRPYTWLPDASGMLINIAVNHGKALPEPSIEAIAPVIQETDPDSKAPVRTYQDLLQTPLDGERFTFLATGQLARVRLDGEVEELGGPALVADFEPSPDTGYLLVEMIQQPYSYAVPYSRFPLLSQVWDVDGRLVKTVADLPLAEDIPKGFDSVRTGRRSIQWRADVAATLVWAEALDGGDMRAEVEHHDAVHAWPAPFEAEPEMLARTEWRYAGLDWGHDELAMLTEWRFSDRKLRTWKMAPGAPKAERVLFQERSYNDAYNDPGTPVRGLSEFGTRVIHTIGGDAILLAGNGASPEGNIPFLDRHDFASGETTRLWRSAAPYYERVSDVLDDAGQRLLTLREAREIQPNFFVRDLEADTLTQVSEFPHPHPQLTGIEKELIEYERADGVDLSGTLYLPPGYTEQDGPLPVLMWAYPLEYKDSAVAGQVRESPFEFNQVSFWGPLPYLALGYAVFDDPKMPIVGVGDELPNDTFREQLVASAEAAVDVLVERGVAEADRIAIAGHSYGAFMVGNLLAHSDLFAVGIARSGAYNRSLTPFGFQGEERDFWEAQAVYTNASPFFHAEKIDEPILMIHGMEDNNSGTYPMQSERMFDALKGLGAEARLVMLPHESHGYRARASLLHMLWEQQQWLEKHLVGSGR
;
A
#
# COMPACT_ATOMS: atom_id res chain seq x y z
N MET A 1 -14.23 -84.97 -35.69
CA MET A 1 -15.03 -84.69 -36.84
C MET A 1 -14.96 -83.22 -37.14
N MET A 2 -14.04 -82.76 -37.98
CA MET A 2 -14.28 -82.33 -39.37
C MET A 2 -15.46 -81.33 -39.45
N HIS A 3 -15.30 -80.07 -39.79
CA HIS A 3 -15.10 -79.53 -41.11
C HIS A 3 -14.95 -78.05 -41.15
N ARG A 4 -13.96 -77.63 -41.77
CA ARG A 4 -13.83 -76.76 -42.97
C ARG A 4 -14.05 -75.23 -42.78
N ALA A 5 -12.93 -74.62 -43.14
CA ALA A 5 -12.75 -73.18 -43.41
C ALA A 5 -13.58 -72.69 -44.60
N LEU A 6 -13.98 -71.44 -44.57
CA LEU A 6 -14.26 -70.67 -45.78
C LEU A 6 -13.60 -69.28 -45.61
N VAL A 7 -12.62 -69.03 -46.49
CA VAL A 7 -11.92 -67.77 -46.64
C VAL A 7 -12.79 -66.87 -47.54
N ALA A 8 -13.16 -65.70 -47.07
CA ALA A 8 -13.73 -64.66 -47.92
C ALA A 8 -12.76 -63.44 -47.92
N PHE A 9 -12.18 -63.19 -49.10
CA PHE A 9 -11.41 -62.02 -49.44
C PHE A 9 -12.35 -60.87 -49.59
N VAL A 10 -12.19 -59.77 -48.74
CA VAL A 10 -12.79 -58.48 -48.95
C VAL A 10 -11.68 -57.55 -49.38
N PHE A 11 -11.75 -57.02 -50.59
CA PHE A 11 -10.95 -55.89 -51.06
C PHE A 11 -11.43 -54.66 -50.37
N VAL A 12 -10.58 -54.07 -49.52
CA VAL A 12 -10.79 -52.70 -48.97
C VAL A 12 -9.92 -51.75 -49.80
N ALA A 13 -10.58 -50.93 -50.61
CA ALA A 13 -9.95 -49.79 -51.28
C ALA A 13 -9.45 -48.78 -50.23
N GLY A 14 -8.15 -48.66 -50.15
CA GLY A 14 -7.52 -47.67 -49.27
C GLY A 14 -7.76 -46.28 -49.86
N ILE A 15 -8.60 -45.48 -49.18
CA ILE A 15 -8.63 -44.01 -49.30
C ILE A 15 -7.54 -43.47 -48.39
N VAL A 16 -6.42 -43.00 -48.96
CA VAL A 16 -5.37 -42.33 -48.28
C VAL A 16 -5.89 -40.90 -47.99
N PHE A 17 -6.42 -40.67 -46.78
CA PHE A 17 -6.58 -39.34 -46.25
C PHE A 17 -5.18 -38.83 -45.84
N THR A 18 -4.58 -37.98 -46.66
CA THR A 18 -3.48 -37.14 -46.26
C THR A 18 -4.04 -36.08 -45.30
N GLY A 19 -4.30 -36.47 -44.06
CA GLY A 19 -4.51 -35.54 -43.00
C GLY A 19 -3.20 -34.79 -42.75
N SER A 20 -3.14 -33.55 -43.14
CA SER A 20 -2.13 -32.59 -42.62
C SER A 20 -2.25 -32.63 -41.12
N VAL A 21 -1.37 -33.36 -40.46
CA VAL A 21 -1.13 -33.19 -39.02
C VAL A 21 -0.54 -31.77 -38.89
N VAL A 22 -1.39 -30.80 -38.61
CA VAL A 22 -0.94 -29.54 -38.08
C VAL A 22 -0.33 -29.92 -36.75
N SER A 23 0.97 -30.05 -36.71
CA SER A 23 1.76 -30.06 -35.50
C SER A 23 1.48 -28.70 -34.84
N ILE A 24 0.65 -28.71 -33.83
CA ILE A 24 0.66 -27.64 -32.84
C ILE A 24 2.04 -27.80 -32.18
N ALA A 25 3.05 -27.13 -32.74
CA ALA A 25 4.26 -26.88 -32.02
C ALA A 25 3.78 -26.18 -30.72
N GLU A 26 3.94 -26.84 -29.58
CA GLU A 26 3.96 -26.17 -28.29
C GLU A 26 5.02 -25.08 -28.43
N ALA A 27 4.58 -23.86 -28.75
CA ALA A 27 5.44 -22.71 -28.68
C ALA A 27 5.87 -22.65 -27.22
N GLN A 28 7.12 -22.98 -26.98
CA GLN A 28 7.76 -22.81 -25.67
C GLN A 28 7.46 -21.40 -25.27
N GLN A 29 6.68 -21.22 -24.21
CA GLN A 29 6.22 -19.90 -23.73
C GLN A 29 7.42 -19.23 -23.07
N GLU A 30 8.17 -18.45 -23.83
CA GLU A 30 9.31 -17.69 -23.37
C GLU A 30 8.87 -16.27 -23.02
N TYR A 31 9.49 -15.70 -22.01
CA TYR A 31 9.35 -14.27 -21.73
C TYR A 31 9.82 -13.46 -22.95
N ARG A 32 9.01 -12.47 -23.34
CA ARG A 32 9.30 -11.57 -24.46
C ARG A 32 9.74 -10.20 -23.92
N THR A 33 10.47 -9.47 -24.75
CA THR A 33 10.93 -8.11 -24.45
C THR A 33 10.27 -7.15 -25.43
N PRO A 34 9.69 -6.03 -24.97
CA PRO A 34 9.11 -5.01 -25.82
C PRO A 34 10.20 -4.24 -26.60
N GLU A 35 9.80 -3.26 -27.38
CA GLU A 35 10.75 -2.34 -28.01
C GLU A 35 11.70 -1.72 -27.00
N SER A 36 12.92 -1.37 -27.46
CA SER A 36 14.00 -0.88 -26.61
C SER A 36 13.61 0.37 -25.81
N ALA A 37 12.75 1.23 -26.35
CA ALA A 37 12.27 2.42 -25.71
C ALA A 37 11.45 2.08 -24.44
N LEU A 38 10.57 1.07 -24.49
CA LEU A 38 9.82 0.57 -23.35
C LEU A 38 10.69 -0.25 -22.39
N ALA A 39 11.56 -1.09 -22.92
CA ALA A 39 12.42 -1.95 -22.10
C ALA A 39 13.35 -1.11 -21.19
N ALA A 40 13.87 0.00 -21.69
CA ALA A 40 14.75 0.91 -20.93
C ALA A 40 14.04 1.54 -19.70
N LEU A 41 12.72 1.68 -19.73
CA LEU A 41 11.96 2.26 -18.61
C LEU A 41 11.83 1.29 -17.42
N VAL A 42 11.94 -0.01 -17.64
CA VAL A 42 11.95 -1.01 -16.55
C VAL A 42 13.22 -0.92 -15.72
N ASP A 43 14.34 -0.56 -16.35
CA ASP A 43 15.64 -0.42 -15.71
C ASP A 43 15.94 1.02 -15.26
N ALA A 44 15.00 1.96 -15.43
CA ALA A 44 15.20 3.35 -15.05
C ALA A 44 15.34 3.51 -13.52
N PRO A 45 16.26 4.39 -13.05
CA PRO A 45 16.43 4.65 -11.63
C PRO A 45 15.14 5.27 -11.05
N MET A 46 14.72 4.78 -9.88
CA MET A 46 13.60 5.36 -9.15
C MET A 46 14.07 6.47 -8.21
N GLN A 47 13.15 7.40 -7.87
CA GLN A 47 13.38 8.35 -6.79
C GLN A 47 13.73 7.60 -5.50
N PRO A 48 14.89 7.85 -4.86
CA PRO A 48 15.27 7.21 -3.61
C PRO A 48 14.26 7.49 -2.49
N ALA A 49 14.05 6.51 -1.61
CA ALA A 49 13.42 6.80 -0.32
C ALA A 49 14.36 7.61 0.56
N SER A 50 13.83 8.34 1.52
CA SER A 50 14.65 9.17 2.39
C SER A 50 14.23 9.12 3.85
N THR A 51 15.19 9.38 4.74
CA THR A 51 14.95 9.63 6.16
C THR A 51 15.91 10.68 6.68
N VAL A 52 15.39 11.64 7.44
CA VAL A 52 16.17 12.75 8.01
C VAL A 52 16.69 12.34 9.39
N SER A 53 17.94 12.68 9.70
CA SER A 53 18.48 12.47 11.04
C SER A 53 17.78 13.35 12.08
N PRO A 54 17.66 12.91 13.34
CA PRO A 54 17.02 13.68 14.40
C PRO A 54 17.60 15.09 14.61
N ASP A 55 18.92 15.24 14.47
CA ASP A 55 19.64 16.54 14.56
C ASP A 55 19.46 17.46 13.35
N LYS A 56 18.70 17.00 12.33
CA LYS A 56 18.41 17.75 11.11
C LYS A 56 19.63 18.11 10.26
N ARG A 57 20.70 17.32 10.39
CA ARG A 57 21.92 17.53 9.62
C ARG A 57 22.02 16.64 8.38
N TRP A 58 21.46 15.43 8.43
CA TRP A 58 21.63 14.42 7.39
C TRP A 58 20.32 13.98 6.78
N VAL A 59 20.31 13.80 5.46
CA VAL A 59 19.31 13.00 4.74
C VAL A 59 19.95 11.70 4.28
N ALA A 60 19.47 10.57 4.76
CA ALA A 60 19.80 9.27 4.18
C ALA A 60 18.90 9.00 2.99
N ALA A 61 19.49 8.93 1.79
CA ALA A 61 18.83 8.51 0.55
C ALA A 61 19.07 7.01 0.35
N LEU A 62 17.99 6.27 0.10
CA LEU A 62 17.96 4.81 0.04
C LEU A 62 17.48 4.39 -1.35
N GLU A 63 18.35 3.78 -2.14
CA GLU A 63 18.02 3.32 -3.48
C GLU A 63 17.16 2.07 -3.43
N TRP A 64 15.98 2.10 -4.07
CA TRP A 64 15.02 1.01 -4.05
C TRP A 64 15.49 -0.21 -4.85
N LYS A 65 15.37 -1.38 -4.25
CA LYS A 65 15.34 -2.65 -4.98
C LYS A 65 13.90 -2.99 -5.38
N TRP A 66 13.41 -2.32 -6.42
CA TRP A 66 12.03 -2.49 -6.86
C TRP A 66 11.85 -3.66 -7.84
N VAL A 67 12.72 -3.75 -8.84
CA VAL A 67 12.71 -4.81 -9.86
C VAL A 67 13.54 -5.99 -9.37
N LEU A 68 12.95 -7.18 -9.37
CA LEU A 68 13.54 -8.41 -8.86
C LEU A 68 13.95 -9.35 -10.00
N GLY A 69 14.86 -10.28 -9.71
CA GLY A 69 15.13 -11.41 -10.59
C GLY A 69 14.03 -12.48 -10.52
N LEU A 70 13.89 -13.31 -11.55
CA LEU A 70 12.97 -14.46 -11.51
C LEU A 70 13.30 -15.44 -10.37
N GLU A 71 14.58 -15.64 -10.08
CA GLU A 71 15.03 -16.51 -8.99
C GLU A 71 14.57 -16.00 -7.63
N GLU A 72 14.51 -14.68 -7.45
CA GLU A 72 14.07 -14.06 -6.19
C GLU A 72 12.58 -14.24 -5.96
N ILE A 73 11.74 -14.06 -6.99
CA ILE A 73 10.28 -14.25 -6.85
C ILE A 73 9.87 -15.72 -6.83
N ALA A 74 10.69 -16.60 -7.40
CA ALA A 74 10.50 -18.06 -7.38
C ALA A 74 11.11 -18.73 -6.14
N ALA A 75 11.74 -17.95 -5.22
CA ALA A 75 12.24 -18.48 -3.98
C ALA A 75 11.13 -19.14 -3.16
N GLU A 76 11.47 -20.25 -2.49
CA GLU A 76 10.52 -20.96 -1.66
C GLU A 76 9.95 -20.04 -0.58
N GLU A 77 8.63 -19.84 -0.61
CA GLU A 77 7.89 -19.11 0.41
C GLU A 77 6.79 -19.99 1.01
N LEU A 78 6.55 -19.81 2.31
CA LEU A 78 5.44 -20.45 3.00
C LEU A 78 4.30 -19.46 3.21
N LYS A 79 3.09 -19.89 2.86
CA LYS A 79 1.85 -19.12 3.00
C LYS A 79 1.15 -19.55 4.29
N LEU A 80 1.29 -18.76 5.35
CA LEU A 80 0.87 -19.12 6.70
C LEU A 80 0.21 -17.93 7.41
N ALA A 81 -1.01 -18.14 7.87
CA ALA A 81 -1.76 -17.17 8.68
C ALA A 81 -1.88 -15.76 8.05
N GLY A 82 -2.03 -15.69 6.73
CA GLY A 82 -2.10 -14.44 5.99
C GLY A 82 -0.73 -13.80 5.67
N LEU A 83 0.35 -14.52 5.94
CA LEU A 83 1.72 -14.09 5.66
C LEU A 83 2.37 -14.95 4.57
N ARG A 84 3.31 -14.36 3.86
CA ARG A 84 4.26 -15.05 2.99
C ARG A 84 5.65 -14.92 3.60
N ILE A 85 6.21 -16.04 3.97
CA ILE A 85 7.42 -16.12 4.78
C ILE A 85 8.52 -16.81 3.99
N LEU A 86 9.73 -16.23 3.98
CA LEU A 86 10.96 -16.86 3.52
C LEU A 86 11.55 -17.67 4.67
N PRO A 87 11.44 -19.01 4.65
CA PRO A 87 11.79 -19.83 5.81
C PRO A 87 13.29 -19.83 6.15
N LYS A 88 14.15 -19.56 5.15
CA LYS A 88 15.60 -19.51 5.36
C LYS A 88 16.05 -18.27 6.12
N SER A 89 15.45 -17.12 5.86
CA SER A 89 15.84 -15.83 6.45
C SER A 89 14.96 -15.37 7.60
N PHE A 90 13.85 -16.07 7.89
CA PHE A 90 12.87 -15.64 8.90
C PHE A 90 12.36 -14.21 8.64
N THR A 91 12.08 -13.90 7.38
CA THR A 91 11.55 -12.61 6.94
C THR A 91 10.30 -12.80 6.11
N ARG A 92 9.50 -11.73 5.99
CA ARG A 92 8.41 -11.72 5.01
C ARG A 92 8.98 -11.67 3.59
N SER A 93 8.39 -12.43 2.68
CA SER A 93 8.73 -12.33 1.27
C SER A 93 8.23 -11.00 0.69
N ARG A 94 8.82 -10.55 -0.41
CA ARG A 94 8.37 -9.38 -1.19
C ARG A 94 8.31 -8.07 -0.38
N SER A 95 8.99 -8.01 0.76
CA SER A 95 9.13 -6.79 1.57
C SER A 95 9.91 -5.73 0.84
N ARG A 96 9.68 -4.45 1.19
CA ARG A 96 10.48 -3.33 0.69
C ARG A 96 11.93 -3.51 1.09
N SER A 97 12.83 -3.29 0.14
CA SER A 97 14.28 -3.37 0.38
C SER A 97 15.03 -2.35 -0.49
N TYR A 98 16.28 -2.12 -0.11
CA TYR A 98 17.15 -1.15 -0.75
C TYR A 98 18.47 -1.83 -1.11
N ASP A 99 19.10 -1.35 -2.19
CA ASP A 99 20.40 -1.84 -2.65
C ASP A 99 21.55 -1.01 -2.08
N SER A 100 21.33 0.27 -1.82
CA SER A 100 22.37 1.18 -1.30
C SER A 100 21.81 2.29 -0.41
N ILE A 101 22.71 2.93 0.34
CA ILE A 101 22.44 4.08 1.20
C ILE A 101 23.50 5.15 0.90
N ALA A 102 23.06 6.40 0.74
CA ALA A 102 23.92 7.56 0.70
C ALA A 102 23.43 8.63 1.69
N LEU A 103 24.33 9.30 2.37
CA LEU A 103 24.01 10.43 3.23
C LEU A 103 24.29 11.74 2.48
N HIS A 104 23.38 12.70 2.61
CA HIS A 104 23.56 14.07 2.13
C HIS A 104 23.64 14.99 3.35
N ASP A 105 24.70 15.77 3.47
CA ASP A 105 24.86 16.79 4.50
C ASP A 105 24.00 18.03 4.13
N LEU A 106 23.11 18.46 5.01
CA LEU A 106 22.20 19.58 4.78
C LEU A 106 22.86 20.95 4.93
N ASP A 107 24.08 21.02 5.48
CA ASP A 107 24.81 22.28 5.65
C ASP A 107 25.66 22.62 4.41
N ASP A 108 26.32 21.64 3.80
CA ASP A 108 27.24 21.87 2.67
C ASP A 108 26.87 21.14 1.36
N GLY A 109 25.82 20.31 1.37
CA GLY A 109 25.37 19.53 0.21
C GLY A 109 26.27 18.36 -0.16
N SER A 110 27.28 18.03 0.66
CA SER A 110 28.18 16.91 0.37
C SER A 110 27.47 15.57 0.44
N ARG A 111 27.82 14.64 -0.49
CA ARG A 111 27.29 13.28 -0.54
C ARG A 111 28.32 12.28 -0.05
N ILE A 112 27.93 11.42 0.87
CA ILE A 112 28.75 10.34 1.42
C ILE A 112 28.05 9.02 1.11
N ALA A 113 28.63 8.17 0.27
CA ALA A 113 28.16 6.81 0.08
C ALA A 113 28.52 5.96 1.30
N VAL A 114 27.59 5.11 1.74
CA VAL A 114 27.87 4.11 2.78
C VAL A 114 28.60 2.94 2.14
N GLU A 115 29.93 2.97 2.24
CA GLU A 115 30.82 1.97 1.66
C GLU A 115 31.03 0.78 2.61
N GLY A 116 31.55 -0.33 2.06
CA GLY A 116 31.91 -1.51 2.85
C GLY A 116 30.76 -2.41 3.24
N LEU A 117 29.54 -2.16 2.76
CA LEU A 117 28.44 -3.07 2.91
C LEU A 117 28.61 -4.29 1.99
N PRO A 118 28.42 -5.51 2.49
CA PRO A 118 28.34 -6.68 1.63
C PRO A 118 27.05 -6.63 0.79
N GLU A 119 27.08 -7.28 -0.36
CA GLU A 119 25.90 -7.42 -1.20
C GLU A 119 24.77 -8.12 -0.44
N GLY A 120 23.56 -7.57 -0.51
CA GLY A 120 22.38 -8.06 0.21
C GLY A 120 21.23 -7.10 0.10
N ARG A 121 20.09 -7.43 0.75
CA ARG A 121 18.91 -6.57 0.79
C ARG A 121 18.89 -5.79 2.10
N ILE A 122 19.02 -4.48 2.02
CA ILE A 122 18.91 -3.56 3.16
C ILE A 122 17.41 -3.33 3.45
N ALA A 123 17.02 -3.38 4.73
CA ALA A 123 15.64 -3.09 5.13
C ALA A 123 15.58 -2.35 6.48
N ALA A 124 14.43 -1.77 6.76
CA ALA A 124 14.09 -1.15 8.04
C ALA A 124 15.12 -0.13 8.57
N PRO A 125 15.60 0.86 7.78
CA PRO A 125 16.55 1.85 8.27
C PRO A 125 15.95 2.70 9.38
N ALA A 126 16.73 3.01 10.43
CA ALA A 126 16.34 3.88 11.54
C ALA A 126 17.54 4.59 12.17
N TRP A 127 17.40 5.90 12.38
CA TRP A 127 18.38 6.71 13.09
C TRP A 127 18.33 6.48 14.59
N SER A 128 19.50 6.54 15.25
CA SER A 128 19.55 6.73 16.71
C SER A 128 19.07 8.13 17.09
N ALA A 129 18.50 8.31 18.29
CA ALA A 129 17.98 9.60 18.73
C ALA A 129 19.06 10.70 18.78
N ASP A 130 20.33 10.33 19.00
CA ASP A 130 21.49 11.22 19.02
C ASP A 130 22.14 11.45 17.63
N SER A 131 21.51 10.91 16.56
CA SER A 131 21.96 11.04 15.14
C SER A 131 23.34 10.47 14.83
N LYS A 132 24.00 9.77 15.75
CA LYS A 132 25.34 9.24 15.50
C LYS A 132 25.33 7.98 14.67
N TYR A 133 24.23 7.24 14.68
CA TYR A 133 24.14 5.94 14.02
C TYR A 133 22.87 5.82 13.16
N LEU A 134 23.04 5.19 11.99
CA LEU A 134 21.93 4.69 11.19
C LEU A 134 21.93 3.16 11.28
N ALA A 135 20.93 2.58 11.93
CA ALA A 135 20.76 1.14 11.98
C ALA A 135 19.90 0.65 10.82
N PHE A 136 20.09 -0.59 10.38
CA PHE A 136 19.30 -1.28 9.36
C PHE A 136 19.50 -2.79 9.46
N THR A 137 18.60 -3.55 8.86
CA THR A 137 18.82 -4.99 8.68
C THR A 137 19.38 -5.28 7.30
N LEU A 138 20.20 -6.33 7.21
CA LEU A 138 20.76 -6.85 5.97
C LEU A 138 20.38 -8.32 5.80
N VAL A 139 19.62 -8.62 4.74
CA VAL A 139 19.28 -10.00 4.38
C VAL A 139 20.26 -10.50 3.34
N ARG A 140 21.06 -11.50 3.74
CA ARG A 140 22.10 -12.10 2.91
C ARG A 140 22.29 -13.57 3.28
N ASP A 141 22.53 -14.43 2.29
CA ASP A 141 22.83 -15.87 2.49
C ASP A 141 21.85 -16.60 3.43
N GLY A 142 20.55 -16.25 3.33
CA GLY A 142 19.51 -16.82 4.19
C GLY A 142 19.54 -16.33 5.64
N ARG A 143 20.19 -15.23 5.95
CA ARG A 143 20.24 -14.61 7.28
C ARG A 143 19.78 -13.16 7.21
N ASN A 144 19.06 -12.74 8.22
CA ASN A 144 18.67 -11.36 8.45
C ASN A 144 19.42 -10.84 9.67
N THR A 145 20.41 -9.97 9.49
CA THR A 145 21.31 -9.52 10.58
C THR A 145 21.21 -8.01 10.77
N LEU A 146 21.56 -7.53 11.99
CA LEU A 146 21.54 -6.13 12.35
C LEU A 146 22.88 -5.46 12.07
N TRP A 147 22.81 -4.35 11.33
CA TRP A 147 23.94 -3.50 10.97
C TRP A 147 23.76 -2.09 11.49
N ILE A 148 24.87 -1.41 11.77
CA ILE A 148 24.89 0.02 12.06
C ILE A 148 25.96 0.69 11.19
N TYR A 149 25.62 1.88 10.73
CA TYR A 149 26.57 2.83 10.14
C TYR A 149 26.87 3.92 11.17
N ASP A 150 28.13 4.11 11.48
CA ASP A 150 28.63 5.18 12.36
C ASP A 150 28.96 6.40 11.51
N VAL A 151 28.26 7.52 11.74
CA VAL A 151 28.35 8.73 10.95
C VAL A 151 29.72 9.41 11.10
N GLU A 152 30.31 9.39 12.30
CA GLU A 152 31.60 10.03 12.59
C GLU A 152 32.75 9.25 11.95
N SER A 153 32.82 7.95 12.17
CA SER A 153 33.88 7.09 11.60
C SER A 153 33.65 6.74 10.13
N ARG A 154 32.43 6.96 9.61
CA ARG A 154 31.99 6.60 8.25
C ARG A 154 32.13 5.12 7.94
N GLN A 155 31.88 4.26 8.92
CA GLN A 155 32.01 2.81 8.79
C GLN A 155 30.68 2.10 9.08
N ALA A 156 30.33 1.17 8.19
CA ALA A 156 29.26 0.22 8.43
C ALA A 156 29.83 -1.06 9.06
N ARG A 157 29.14 -1.62 10.05
CA ARG A 157 29.50 -2.89 10.66
C ARG A 157 28.29 -3.70 11.07
N GLU A 158 28.43 -5.00 11.03
CA GLU A 158 27.46 -5.91 11.66
C GLU A 158 27.52 -5.72 13.18
N LEU A 159 26.39 -5.37 13.81
CA LEU A 159 26.37 -5.14 15.25
C LEU A 159 26.34 -6.45 16.00
N VAL A 160 25.50 -7.39 15.55
CA VAL A 160 25.41 -8.76 16.11
C VAL A 160 25.27 -9.78 14.98
N SER A 161 25.98 -10.91 15.09
CA SER A 161 25.89 -12.00 14.13
C SER A 161 24.72 -12.98 14.41
N LEU A 162 23.73 -12.57 15.22
CA LEU A 162 22.53 -13.32 15.48
C LEU A 162 21.49 -13.07 14.39
N PRO A 163 20.83 -14.11 13.86
CA PRO A 163 19.75 -13.95 12.90
C PRO A 163 18.52 -13.37 13.58
N LEU A 164 17.93 -12.33 12.99
CA LEU A 164 16.72 -11.68 13.50
C LEU A 164 15.46 -12.27 12.91
N ASN A 165 14.39 -12.30 13.71
CA ASN A 165 13.06 -12.76 13.32
C ASN A 165 12.20 -11.57 12.85
N GLY A 166 12.00 -11.46 11.53
CA GLY A 166 11.15 -10.47 10.88
C GLY A 166 9.82 -11.02 10.36
N VAL A 167 9.32 -12.15 10.90
CA VAL A 167 8.09 -12.81 10.44
C VAL A 167 6.84 -12.03 10.86
N LEU A 168 6.69 -11.71 12.14
CA LEU A 168 5.53 -10.99 12.66
C LEU A 168 5.68 -9.46 12.58
N THR A 169 6.92 -8.96 12.61
CA THR A 169 7.22 -7.55 12.43
C THR A 169 8.25 -7.34 11.31
N SER A 170 8.01 -6.35 10.42
CA SER A 170 8.97 -5.99 9.37
C SER A 170 10.22 -5.28 9.91
N ARG A 171 10.16 -4.79 11.15
CA ARG A 171 11.29 -4.19 11.86
C ARG A 171 11.61 -5.02 13.11
N PRO A 172 12.52 -6.01 13.02
CA PRO A 172 12.85 -6.90 14.11
C PRO A 172 13.81 -6.27 15.13
N TYR A 173 13.94 -4.98 15.18
CA TYR A 173 14.69 -4.21 16.16
C TYR A 173 14.08 -2.83 16.38
N THR A 174 14.34 -2.20 17.51
CA THR A 174 14.02 -0.80 17.80
C THR A 174 15.10 -0.16 18.64
N TRP A 175 15.41 1.12 18.39
CA TRP A 175 16.32 1.87 19.23
C TRP A 175 15.74 2.08 20.62
N LEU A 176 16.60 2.04 21.64
CA LEU A 176 16.28 2.66 22.94
C LEU A 176 16.26 4.19 22.76
N PRO A 177 15.29 4.90 23.33
CA PRO A 177 15.19 6.36 23.19
C PRO A 177 16.44 7.14 23.62
N ASP A 178 17.21 6.63 24.56
CA ASP A 178 18.47 7.22 25.02
C ASP A 178 19.69 6.91 24.11
N ALA A 179 19.47 6.23 22.99
CA ALA A 179 20.48 5.76 22.06
C ALA A 179 21.58 4.84 22.65
N SER A 180 21.39 4.28 23.87
CA SER A 180 22.36 3.39 24.53
C SER A 180 22.50 2.03 23.87
N GLY A 181 21.51 1.62 23.08
CA GLY A 181 21.43 0.32 22.43
C GLY A 181 20.09 0.11 21.72
N MET A 182 19.77 -1.14 21.45
CA MET A 182 18.53 -1.54 20.77
C MET A 182 17.90 -2.77 21.42
N LEU A 183 16.58 -2.88 21.27
CA LEU A 183 15.87 -4.15 21.44
C LEU A 183 15.88 -4.89 20.09
N ILE A 184 16.05 -6.21 20.14
CA ILE A 184 16.07 -7.08 18.95
C ILE A 184 15.21 -8.32 19.19
N ASN A 185 14.64 -8.86 18.09
CA ASN A 185 13.91 -10.12 18.10
C ASN A 185 14.74 -11.19 17.36
N ILE A 186 15.32 -12.16 18.09
CA ILE A 186 16.23 -13.18 17.56
C ILE A 186 15.43 -14.36 17.03
N ALA A 187 15.78 -14.88 15.85
CA ALA A 187 15.19 -16.09 15.25
C ALA A 187 15.76 -17.37 15.89
N VAL A 188 15.15 -17.83 16.98
CA VAL A 188 15.66 -18.97 17.81
C VAL A 188 15.68 -20.32 17.07
N ASN A 189 14.92 -20.45 16.00
CA ASN A 189 14.85 -21.67 15.20
C ASN A 189 15.65 -21.59 13.88
N HIS A 190 16.38 -20.50 13.65
CA HIS A 190 17.21 -20.38 12.46
C HIS A 190 18.23 -21.53 12.38
N GLY A 191 18.34 -22.14 11.19
CA GLY A 191 19.22 -23.29 10.95
C GLY A 191 18.70 -24.64 11.44
N LYS A 192 17.54 -24.68 12.09
CA LYS A 192 16.86 -25.94 12.44
C LYS A 192 15.97 -26.40 11.28
N ALA A 193 15.69 -27.71 11.22
CA ALA A 193 14.76 -28.26 10.22
C ALA A 193 13.32 -27.79 10.52
N LEU A 194 12.60 -27.41 9.46
CA LEU A 194 11.16 -27.15 9.56
C LEU A 194 10.39 -28.41 9.97
N PRO A 195 9.25 -28.26 10.66
CA PRO A 195 8.34 -29.38 10.88
C PRO A 195 7.95 -30.05 9.58
N GLU A 196 8.17 -31.36 9.50
CA GLU A 196 7.87 -32.20 8.33
C GLU A 196 6.52 -32.87 8.50
N PRO A 197 5.76 -33.12 7.42
CA PRO A 197 4.52 -33.87 7.51
C PRO A 197 4.80 -35.30 7.98
N SER A 198 4.09 -35.74 9.03
CA SER A 198 4.02 -37.16 9.37
C SER A 198 3.22 -37.91 8.30
N ILE A 199 3.41 -39.21 8.17
CA ILE A 199 2.61 -40.07 7.27
C ILE A 199 1.11 -39.94 7.56
N GLU A 200 0.75 -39.62 8.80
CA GLU A 200 -0.61 -39.38 9.29
C GLU A 200 -1.19 -38.02 8.79
N ALA A 201 -0.34 -37.10 8.35
CA ALA A 201 -0.75 -35.79 7.82
C ALA A 201 -1.33 -35.85 6.38
N ILE A 202 -1.43 -37.02 5.75
CA ILE A 202 -2.13 -37.25 4.50
C ILE A 202 -3.62 -37.54 4.79
N ALA A 203 -4.22 -36.81 5.71
CA ALA A 203 -5.64 -36.92 6.02
C ALA A 203 -6.44 -35.82 5.29
N PRO A 204 -7.75 -36.05 5.06
CA PRO A 204 -8.60 -34.98 4.56
C PRO A 204 -8.55 -33.75 5.46
N VAL A 205 -8.51 -32.55 4.86
CA VAL A 205 -8.69 -31.30 5.60
C VAL A 205 -10.18 -31.16 5.92
N ILE A 206 -10.53 -31.14 7.20
CA ILE A 206 -11.90 -30.98 7.68
C ILE A 206 -12.03 -29.65 8.39
N GLN A 207 -12.99 -28.85 7.97
CA GLN A 207 -13.39 -27.62 8.63
C GLN A 207 -14.87 -27.73 9.04
N GLU A 208 -15.16 -27.41 10.27
CA GLU A 208 -16.52 -27.37 10.80
C GLU A 208 -16.87 -25.94 11.23
N THR A 209 -18.13 -25.56 11.05
CA THR A 209 -18.64 -24.28 11.54
C THR A 209 -19.23 -24.45 12.94
N ASP A 210 -19.07 -23.42 13.77
CA ASP A 210 -19.81 -23.31 15.03
C ASP A 210 -21.23 -22.76 14.71
N PRO A 211 -22.32 -23.53 14.93
CA PRO A 211 -23.68 -23.08 14.64
C PRO A 211 -24.13 -21.89 15.51
N ASP A 212 -23.47 -21.66 16.63
CA ASP A 212 -23.76 -20.58 17.56
C ASP A 212 -22.96 -19.29 17.26
N SER A 213 -22.03 -19.36 16.29
CA SER A 213 -21.17 -18.25 15.89
C SER A 213 -21.47 -17.77 14.46
N LYS A 214 -21.52 -16.46 14.29
CA LYS A 214 -21.55 -15.82 12.97
C LYS A 214 -20.23 -15.07 12.76
N ALA A 215 -19.40 -15.54 11.85
CA ALA A 215 -18.15 -14.90 11.46
C ALA A 215 -18.23 -14.41 10.01
N PRO A 216 -18.80 -13.21 9.74
CA PRO A 216 -18.86 -12.64 8.41
C PRO A 216 -17.47 -12.15 8.01
N VAL A 217 -16.68 -13.05 7.48
CA VAL A 217 -15.26 -12.78 7.19
C VAL A 217 -15.12 -12.32 5.74
N ARG A 218 -14.43 -11.20 5.52
CA ARG A 218 -13.94 -10.84 4.19
C ARG A 218 -13.01 -11.94 3.68
N THR A 219 -12.92 -12.04 2.38
CA THR A 219 -12.11 -13.07 1.71
C THR A 219 -10.62 -12.85 1.96
N TYR A 220 -10.04 -13.64 2.85
CA TYR A 220 -8.60 -13.63 3.12
C TYR A 220 -7.89 -14.73 2.34
N GLN A 221 -6.61 -14.51 2.02
CA GLN A 221 -5.75 -15.50 1.38
C GLN A 221 -4.56 -15.88 2.28
N ASP A 222 -3.85 -16.93 1.87
CA ASP A 222 -2.63 -17.42 2.55
C ASP A 222 -2.87 -17.81 4.02
N LEU A 223 -4.09 -18.22 4.39
CA LEU A 223 -4.46 -18.65 5.73
C LEU A 223 -3.86 -20.03 6.07
N LEU A 224 -3.85 -20.38 7.35
CA LEU A 224 -3.57 -21.74 7.80
C LEU A 224 -4.64 -22.69 7.25
N GLN A 225 -4.25 -23.90 6.86
CA GLN A 225 -5.16 -24.91 6.31
C GLN A 225 -5.08 -26.23 7.06
N THR A 226 -3.96 -26.51 7.70
CA THR A 226 -3.68 -27.78 8.39
C THR A 226 -3.03 -27.53 9.75
N PRO A 227 -3.10 -28.49 10.69
CA PRO A 227 -2.33 -28.42 11.93
C PRO A 227 -0.83 -28.23 11.72
N LEU A 228 -0.26 -28.85 10.66
CA LEU A 228 1.15 -28.69 10.31
C LEU A 228 1.48 -27.22 9.94
N ASP A 229 0.56 -26.50 9.30
CA ASP A 229 0.74 -25.07 9.02
C ASP A 229 0.83 -24.27 10.32
N GLY A 230 0.01 -24.63 11.32
CA GLY A 230 0.09 -24.05 12.67
C GLY A 230 1.43 -24.31 13.36
N GLU A 231 1.96 -25.53 13.22
CA GLU A 231 3.28 -25.90 13.75
C GLU A 231 4.40 -25.13 13.04
N ARG A 232 4.34 -25.01 11.70
CA ARG A 232 5.29 -24.23 10.88
C ARG A 232 5.21 -22.75 11.18
N PHE A 233 4.00 -22.22 11.33
CA PHE A 233 3.79 -20.84 11.75
C PHE A 233 4.44 -20.58 13.12
N THR A 234 4.17 -21.42 14.11
CA THR A 234 4.80 -21.33 15.44
C THR A 234 6.32 -21.39 15.34
N PHE A 235 6.85 -22.34 14.58
CA PHE A 235 8.30 -22.52 14.40
C PHE A 235 8.98 -21.27 13.83
N LEU A 236 8.38 -20.67 12.77
CA LEU A 236 8.94 -19.51 12.08
C LEU A 236 8.71 -18.21 12.83
N ALA A 237 7.56 -18.04 13.48
CA ALA A 237 7.19 -16.81 14.16
C ALA A 237 7.76 -16.72 15.60
N THR A 238 8.26 -17.81 16.19
CA THR A 238 8.88 -17.77 17.52
C THR A 238 10.20 -17.03 17.48
N GLY A 239 10.30 -15.98 18.30
CA GLY A 239 11.51 -15.19 18.52
C GLY A 239 11.88 -15.10 20.00
N GLN A 240 13.08 -14.61 20.27
CA GLN A 240 13.59 -14.26 21.59
C GLN A 240 13.93 -12.79 21.62
N LEU A 241 13.24 -12.04 22.47
CA LEU A 241 13.62 -10.65 22.71
C LEU A 241 14.96 -10.57 23.42
N ALA A 242 15.77 -9.59 23.03
CA ALA A 242 17.04 -9.30 23.70
C ALA A 242 17.35 -7.80 23.58
N ARG A 243 18.12 -7.30 24.52
CA ARG A 243 18.76 -6.00 24.48
C ARG A 243 20.17 -6.16 23.92
N VAL A 244 20.55 -5.31 22.97
CA VAL A 244 21.89 -5.27 22.41
C VAL A 244 22.50 -3.89 22.65
N ARG A 245 23.73 -3.87 23.15
CA ARG A 245 24.52 -2.65 23.34
C ARG A 245 25.32 -2.32 22.07
N LEU A 246 25.82 -1.08 21.96
CA LEU A 246 26.60 -0.67 20.81
C LEU A 246 27.96 -1.39 20.64
N ASP A 247 28.46 -2.02 21.68
CA ASP A 247 29.64 -2.89 21.63
C ASP A 247 29.34 -4.32 21.17
N GLY A 248 28.04 -4.67 21.00
CA GLY A 248 27.58 -5.97 20.56
C GLY A 248 27.25 -6.94 21.70
N GLU A 249 27.34 -6.51 22.97
CA GLU A 249 26.87 -7.34 24.12
C GLU A 249 25.35 -7.53 24.01
N VAL A 250 24.90 -8.80 24.16
CA VAL A 250 23.49 -9.20 24.05
C VAL A 250 23.01 -9.78 25.36
N GLU A 251 21.87 -9.29 25.84
CA GLU A 251 21.16 -9.76 27.02
C GLU A 251 19.74 -10.20 26.64
N GLU A 252 19.41 -11.48 26.84
CA GLU A 252 18.08 -12.01 26.56
C GLU A 252 17.05 -11.51 27.59
N LEU A 253 15.85 -11.16 27.11
CA LEU A 253 14.74 -10.65 27.90
C LEU A 253 13.55 -11.61 27.82
N GLY A 254 13.05 -12.06 28.97
CA GLY A 254 11.95 -13.04 29.01
C GLY A 254 12.33 -14.37 28.40
N GLY A 255 11.36 -15.08 27.83
CA GLY A 255 11.52 -16.35 27.13
C GLY A 255 11.07 -16.29 25.67
N PRO A 256 11.36 -17.34 24.87
CA PRO A 256 10.89 -17.41 23.49
C PRO A 256 9.36 -17.31 23.37
N ALA A 257 8.86 -16.47 22.47
CA ALA A 257 7.44 -16.24 22.24
C ALA A 257 7.15 -15.84 20.77
N LEU A 258 5.90 -15.83 20.37
CA LEU A 258 5.49 -15.27 19.07
C LEU A 258 5.33 -13.75 19.22
N VAL A 259 6.45 -13.05 19.19
CA VAL A 259 6.50 -11.59 19.42
C VAL A 259 5.94 -10.86 18.21
N ALA A 260 4.78 -10.23 18.38
CA ALA A 260 4.11 -9.44 17.34
C ALA A 260 4.62 -8.00 17.30
N ASP A 261 4.86 -7.40 18.47
CA ASP A 261 5.42 -6.06 18.60
C ASP A 261 6.15 -5.89 19.95
N PHE A 262 7.06 -4.91 20.00
CA PHE A 262 7.80 -4.57 21.21
C PHE A 262 8.32 -3.13 21.14
N GLU A 263 8.05 -2.36 22.19
CA GLU A 263 8.36 -0.93 22.23
C GLU A 263 8.88 -0.55 23.64
N PRO A 264 10.02 0.16 23.75
CA PRO A 264 10.45 0.71 25.01
C PRO A 264 9.59 1.92 25.40
N SER A 265 9.38 2.15 26.71
CA SER A 265 8.82 3.42 27.20
C SER A 265 9.76 4.58 26.87
N PRO A 266 9.25 5.82 26.75
CA PRO A 266 10.08 6.99 26.43
C PRO A 266 11.28 7.18 27.37
N ASP A 267 11.13 6.86 28.65
CA ASP A 267 12.20 6.91 29.66
C ASP A 267 13.07 5.66 29.74
N THR A 268 12.86 4.68 28.83
CA THR A 268 13.53 3.37 28.83
C THR A 268 13.30 2.48 30.06
N GLY A 269 12.41 2.88 30.96
CA GLY A 269 12.16 2.16 32.22
C GLY A 269 11.36 0.87 32.08
N TYR A 270 10.58 0.76 31.01
CA TYR A 270 9.68 -0.36 30.76
C TYR A 270 9.64 -0.74 29.29
N LEU A 271 9.12 -1.97 29.00
CA LEU A 271 8.88 -2.50 27.67
C LEU A 271 7.41 -2.86 27.54
N LEU A 272 6.74 -2.41 26.48
CA LEU A 272 5.47 -2.97 26.04
C LEU A 272 5.79 -4.10 25.08
N VAL A 273 5.25 -5.30 25.32
CA VAL A 273 5.47 -6.50 24.49
C VAL A 273 4.14 -7.12 24.15
N GLU A 274 3.88 -7.30 22.86
CA GLU A 274 2.69 -7.96 22.33
C GLU A 274 3.05 -9.32 21.74
N MET A 275 2.30 -10.36 22.15
CA MET A 275 2.58 -11.75 21.80
C MET A 275 1.32 -12.44 21.28
N ILE A 276 1.42 -13.11 20.13
CA ILE A 276 0.38 -13.99 19.61
C ILE A 276 0.28 -15.23 20.49
N GLN A 277 -0.96 -15.65 20.75
CA GLN A 277 -1.28 -16.84 21.53
C GLN A 277 -2.07 -17.85 20.68
N GLN A 278 -2.19 -19.10 21.18
CA GLN A 278 -3.13 -20.09 20.66
C GLN A 278 -4.49 -19.93 21.35
N PRO A 279 -5.60 -20.40 20.72
CA PRO A 279 -5.68 -21.18 19.49
C PRO A 279 -5.55 -20.29 18.24
N TYR A 280 -4.98 -20.84 17.17
CA TYR A 280 -4.97 -20.21 15.85
C TYR A 280 -6.29 -20.46 15.13
N SER A 281 -6.53 -19.67 14.05
CA SER A 281 -7.69 -19.80 13.19
C SER A 281 -7.30 -20.22 11.77
N TYR A 282 -8.21 -20.94 11.12
CA TYR A 282 -8.15 -21.24 9.69
C TYR A 282 -8.99 -20.27 8.85
N ALA A 283 -9.74 -19.35 9.49
CA ALA A 283 -10.66 -18.43 8.83
C ALA A 283 -10.16 -16.99 8.76
N VAL A 284 -9.22 -16.61 9.65
CA VAL A 284 -8.71 -15.23 9.75
C VAL A 284 -7.18 -15.20 9.82
N PRO A 285 -6.53 -14.08 9.42
CA PRO A 285 -5.08 -13.92 9.50
C PRO A 285 -4.60 -13.74 10.95
N TYR A 286 -3.27 -13.88 11.14
CA TYR A 286 -2.61 -13.79 12.44
C TYR A 286 -2.93 -12.52 13.25
N SER A 287 -3.24 -11.40 12.56
CA SER A 287 -3.61 -10.14 13.22
C SER A 287 -4.92 -10.20 14.01
N ARG A 288 -5.71 -11.27 13.82
CA ARG A 288 -6.94 -11.55 14.57
C ARG A 288 -6.79 -12.69 15.57
N PHE A 289 -5.63 -13.32 15.68
CA PHE A 289 -5.37 -14.35 16.68
C PHE A 289 -5.41 -13.79 18.10
N PRO A 290 -5.48 -14.64 19.13
CA PRO A 290 -5.39 -14.18 20.51
C PRO A 290 -4.11 -13.39 20.73
N LEU A 291 -4.20 -12.26 21.43
CA LEU A 291 -3.10 -11.33 21.62
C LEU A 291 -2.93 -11.01 23.11
N LEU A 292 -1.74 -11.26 23.62
CA LEU A 292 -1.35 -10.94 24.99
C LEU A 292 -0.44 -9.70 24.97
N SER A 293 -0.87 -8.61 25.61
CA SER A 293 -0.07 -7.39 25.76
C SER A 293 0.38 -7.24 27.20
N GLN A 294 1.68 -7.10 27.40
CA GLN A 294 2.32 -7.05 28.72
C GLN A 294 3.31 -5.88 28.82
N VAL A 295 3.42 -5.31 30.02
CA VAL A 295 4.54 -4.46 30.42
C VAL A 295 5.58 -5.30 31.14
N TRP A 296 6.82 -5.21 30.69
CA TRP A 296 7.98 -5.80 31.34
C TRP A 296 8.90 -4.70 31.90
N ASP A 297 9.70 -5.03 32.93
CA ASP A 297 10.81 -4.18 33.35
C ASP A 297 12.01 -4.29 32.38
N VAL A 298 13.04 -3.49 32.61
CA VAL A 298 14.25 -3.47 31.76
C VAL A 298 15.02 -4.80 31.77
N ASP A 299 14.79 -5.69 32.74
CA ASP A 299 15.40 -7.03 32.84
C ASP A 299 14.50 -8.11 32.19
N GLY A 300 13.39 -7.72 31.57
CA GLY A 300 12.44 -8.65 30.92
C GLY A 300 11.52 -9.38 31.87
N ARG A 301 11.34 -8.88 33.10
CA ARG A 301 10.39 -9.47 34.08
C ARG A 301 9.01 -8.83 33.91
N LEU A 302 7.98 -9.67 33.99
CA LEU A 302 6.59 -9.21 33.93
C LEU A 302 6.28 -8.23 35.07
N VAL A 303 5.87 -7.01 34.74
CA VAL A 303 5.32 -6.01 35.65
C VAL A 303 3.80 -6.08 35.65
N LYS A 304 3.19 -6.08 34.46
CA LYS A 304 1.73 -6.05 34.32
C LYS A 304 1.25 -6.69 33.04
N THR A 305 0.13 -7.45 33.12
CA THR A 305 -0.65 -7.80 31.95
C THR A 305 -1.63 -6.69 31.66
N VAL A 306 -1.53 -6.10 30.47
CA VAL A 306 -2.36 -4.98 30.02
C VAL A 306 -3.63 -5.47 29.35
N ALA A 307 -3.49 -6.43 28.44
CA ALA A 307 -4.60 -7.06 27.73
C ALA A 307 -4.31 -8.55 27.49
N ASP A 308 -5.38 -9.34 27.49
CA ASP A 308 -5.41 -10.74 27.06
C ASP A 308 -6.66 -10.91 26.18
N LEU A 309 -6.46 -10.73 24.88
CA LEU A 309 -7.56 -10.65 23.92
C LEU A 309 -7.78 -12.02 23.27
N PRO A 310 -9.02 -12.53 23.24
CA PRO A 310 -9.36 -13.79 22.60
C PRO A 310 -9.24 -13.71 21.07
N LEU A 311 -9.34 -14.85 20.39
CA LEU A 311 -9.49 -14.95 18.95
C LEU A 311 -10.67 -14.08 18.46
N ALA A 312 -10.46 -13.30 17.41
CA ALA A 312 -11.43 -12.34 16.88
C ALA A 312 -11.92 -12.73 15.48
N GLU A 313 -12.71 -13.81 15.40
CA GLU A 313 -13.38 -14.22 14.15
C GLU A 313 -14.71 -13.47 13.92
N ASP A 314 -15.32 -12.98 14.99
CA ASP A 314 -16.67 -12.42 15.07
C ASP A 314 -16.73 -10.89 15.03
N ILE A 315 -15.68 -10.21 14.55
CA ILE A 315 -15.73 -8.75 14.37
C ILE A 315 -16.89 -8.39 13.45
N PRO A 316 -17.77 -7.45 13.84
CA PRO A 316 -18.91 -7.03 13.01
C PRO A 316 -18.48 -6.59 11.60
N LYS A 317 -19.40 -6.67 10.64
CA LYS A 317 -19.18 -6.13 9.29
C LYS A 317 -19.02 -4.60 9.36
N GLY A 318 -18.11 -4.05 8.61
CA GLY A 318 -17.90 -2.61 8.49
C GLY A 318 -16.42 -2.25 8.50
N PHE A 319 -16.09 -1.14 7.84
CA PHE A 319 -14.71 -0.65 7.77
C PHE A 319 -14.26 -0.03 9.09
N ASP A 320 -15.19 0.53 9.85
CA ASP A 320 -14.99 1.11 11.17
C ASP A 320 -15.39 0.17 12.32
N SER A 321 -15.61 -1.12 12.00
CA SER A 321 -15.80 -2.17 13.00
C SER A 321 -14.47 -2.61 13.60
N VAL A 322 -14.45 -2.89 14.90
CA VAL A 322 -13.25 -3.23 15.67
C VAL A 322 -13.48 -4.42 16.60
N ARG A 323 -12.38 -5.07 17.00
CA ARG A 323 -12.44 -6.06 18.09
C ARG A 323 -12.78 -5.37 19.42
N THR A 324 -13.44 -6.08 20.31
CA THR A 324 -13.67 -5.64 21.70
C THR A 324 -12.43 -5.79 22.57
N GLY A 325 -12.41 -5.11 23.73
CA GLY A 325 -11.28 -5.08 24.65
C GLY A 325 -10.28 -3.96 24.33
N ARG A 326 -9.16 -3.96 25.03
CA ARG A 326 -8.12 -2.94 24.91
C ARG A 326 -7.38 -3.08 23.58
N ARG A 327 -7.43 -2.05 22.75
CA ARG A 327 -6.79 -2.01 21.43
C ARG A 327 -5.96 -0.74 21.24
N SER A 328 -5.07 -0.72 20.26
CA SER A 328 -4.16 0.41 19.99
C SER A 328 -3.38 0.81 21.24
N ILE A 329 -2.84 -0.18 21.95
CA ILE A 329 -2.04 0.04 23.16
C ILE A 329 -0.71 0.63 22.73
N GLN A 330 -0.32 1.77 23.30
CA GLN A 330 0.93 2.48 22.98
C GLN A 330 1.41 3.31 24.15
N TRP A 331 2.67 3.71 24.11
CA TRP A 331 3.19 4.71 25.05
C TRP A 331 2.76 6.13 24.64
N ARG A 332 2.45 6.97 25.62
CA ARG A 332 2.43 8.44 25.40
C ARG A 332 3.84 8.88 25.06
N ALA A 333 4.03 9.52 23.91
CA ALA A 333 5.35 9.91 23.44
C ALA A 333 5.95 11.12 24.19
N ASP A 334 5.11 11.92 24.85
CA ASP A 334 5.47 13.19 25.51
C ASP A 334 5.82 13.05 27.01
N VAL A 335 5.66 11.85 27.60
CA VAL A 335 5.92 11.61 29.04
C VAL A 335 6.71 10.32 29.25
N ALA A 336 7.29 10.16 30.44
CA ALA A 336 8.24 9.09 30.76
C ALA A 336 7.71 7.68 30.51
N ALA A 337 6.61 7.27 31.17
CA ALA A 337 6.03 5.94 31.04
C ALA A 337 4.53 5.96 31.35
N THR A 338 3.74 6.17 30.35
CA THR A 338 2.28 6.13 30.46
C THR A 338 1.69 5.39 29.25
N LEU A 339 0.99 4.27 29.51
CA LEU A 339 0.26 3.55 28.47
C LEU A 339 -1.05 4.24 28.15
N VAL A 340 -1.45 4.18 26.87
CA VAL A 340 -2.76 4.63 26.39
C VAL A 340 -3.35 3.55 25.50
N TRP A 341 -4.69 3.39 25.52
CA TRP A 341 -5.43 2.47 24.66
C TRP A 341 -6.88 2.93 24.47
N ALA A 342 -7.56 2.34 23.49
CA ALA A 342 -8.98 2.53 23.26
C ALA A 342 -9.77 1.25 23.56
N GLU A 343 -11.01 1.39 24.04
CA GLU A 343 -11.97 0.31 24.24
C GLU A 343 -13.30 0.66 23.57
N ALA A 344 -13.86 -0.29 22.80
CA ALA A 344 -15.16 -0.12 22.17
C ALA A 344 -16.30 -0.20 23.20
N LEU A 345 -17.21 0.76 23.19
CA LEU A 345 -18.40 0.85 24.06
C LEU A 345 -19.66 0.31 23.38
N ASP A 346 -19.58 -0.01 22.08
CA ASP A 346 -20.64 -0.42 21.17
C ASP A 346 -20.56 -1.90 20.74
N GLY A 347 -19.72 -2.69 21.42
CA GLY A 347 -19.40 -4.06 20.99
C GLY A 347 -18.58 -4.15 19.70
N GLY A 348 -17.97 -3.03 19.27
CA GLY A 348 -17.15 -2.93 18.05
C GLY A 348 -17.97 -2.65 16.78
N ASP A 349 -19.27 -2.40 16.88
CA ASP A 349 -20.17 -2.12 15.74
C ASP A 349 -20.62 -0.66 15.72
N MET A 350 -20.11 0.14 14.75
CA MET A 350 -20.51 1.56 14.59
C MET A 350 -21.98 1.77 14.28
N ARG A 351 -22.73 0.71 13.93
CA ARG A 351 -24.17 0.80 13.67
C ARG A 351 -25.01 0.71 14.96
N ALA A 352 -24.37 0.45 16.11
CA ALA A 352 -25.05 0.46 17.40
C ALA A 352 -25.51 1.89 17.76
N GLU A 353 -26.73 2.02 18.29
CA GLU A 353 -27.26 3.29 18.74
C GLU A 353 -26.76 3.61 20.17
N VAL A 354 -25.58 4.21 20.28
CA VAL A 354 -24.94 4.62 21.54
C VAL A 354 -24.50 6.06 21.47
N GLU A 355 -24.35 6.72 22.63
CA GLU A 355 -23.89 8.12 22.70
C GLU A 355 -22.39 8.23 22.35
N HIS A 356 -21.60 7.23 22.76
CA HIS A 356 -20.16 7.17 22.51
C HIS A 356 -19.76 5.77 22.05
N HIS A 357 -18.93 5.70 21.02
CA HIS A 357 -18.48 4.44 20.43
C HIS A 357 -17.18 3.93 21.06
N ASP A 358 -16.31 4.84 21.52
CA ASP A 358 -15.05 4.44 22.18
C ASP A 358 -14.77 5.25 23.45
N ALA A 359 -14.00 4.62 24.36
CA ALA A 359 -13.35 5.27 25.49
C ALA A 359 -11.84 5.12 25.35
N VAL A 360 -11.12 6.21 25.59
CA VAL A 360 -9.65 6.24 25.58
C VAL A 360 -9.16 6.37 27.03
N HIS A 361 -8.22 5.52 27.40
CA HIS A 361 -7.69 5.42 28.77
C HIS A 361 -6.19 5.65 28.80
N ALA A 362 -5.68 6.18 29.92
CA ALA A 362 -4.27 6.29 30.24
C ALA A 362 -3.92 5.56 31.54
N TRP A 363 -2.71 5.01 31.61
CA TRP A 363 -2.23 4.27 32.75
C TRP A 363 -0.74 4.58 33.01
N PRO A 364 -0.45 5.48 33.93
CA PRO A 364 0.93 5.83 34.25
C PRO A 364 1.62 4.72 35.08
N ALA A 365 2.93 4.58 34.88
CA ALA A 365 3.77 3.76 35.75
C ALA A 365 3.67 4.25 37.22
N PRO A 366 3.78 3.34 38.21
CA PRO A 366 4.13 1.92 38.11
C PRO A 366 2.94 0.95 37.86
N PHE A 367 1.83 1.41 37.30
CA PHE A 367 0.63 0.64 36.93
C PHE A 367 -0.13 0.04 38.12
N GLU A 368 -0.04 0.66 39.29
CA GLU A 368 -0.72 0.25 40.52
C GLU A 368 -2.10 0.90 40.67
N ALA A 369 -2.23 2.14 40.22
CA ALA A 369 -3.51 2.86 40.22
C ALA A 369 -4.45 2.32 39.13
N GLU A 370 -5.76 2.60 39.29
CA GLU A 370 -6.71 2.35 38.20
C GLU A 370 -6.43 3.29 37.01
N PRO A 371 -6.62 2.79 35.77
CA PRO A 371 -6.47 3.64 34.60
C PRO A 371 -7.41 4.85 34.63
N GLU A 372 -6.93 6.01 34.17
CA GLU A 372 -7.74 7.20 34.01
C GLU A 372 -8.35 7.25 32.61
N MET A 373 -9.63 7.66 32.51
CA MET A 373 -10.27 7.91 31.23
C MET A 373 -9.87 9.29 30.71
N LEU A 374 -9.19 9.33 29.56
CA LEU A 374 -8.77 10.55 28.88
C LEU A 374 -9.90 11.18 28.05
N ALA A 375 -10.66 10.34 27.34
CA ALA A 375 -11.67 10.83 26.42
C ALA A 375 -12.73 9.75 26.14
N ARG A 376 -13.91 10.19 25.65
CA ARG A 376 -14.87 9.39 24.89
C ARG A 376 -15.05 10.01 23.53
N THR A 377 -15.26 9.18 22.51
CA THR A 377 -15.50 9.62 21.14
C THR A 377 -16.90 9.24 20.69
N GLU A 378 -17.53 10.14 19.95
CA GLU A 378 -18.85 9.89 19.36
C GLU A 378 -18.75 9.01 18.11
N TRP A 379 -17.59 9.02 17.44
CA TRP A 379 -17.26 8.17 16.32
C TRP A 379 -16.14 7.22 16.71
N ARG A 380 -15.69 6.38 15.75
CA ARG A 380 -14.61 5.45 16.00
C ARG A 380 -13.29 6.16 16.26
N TYR A 381 -12.63 5.85 17.36
CA TYR A 381 -11.28 6.34 17.67
C TYR A 381 -10.30 5.94 16.54
N ALA A 382 -9.61 6.93 15.98
CA ALA A 382 -8.62 6.76 14.92
C ALA A 382 -7.18 6.94 15.41
N GLY A 383 -6.94 7.74 16.46
CA GLY A 383 -5.61 7.96 17.00
C GLY A 383 -5.48 9.19 17.88
N LEU A 384 -4.32 9.28 18.52
CA LEU A 384 -3.85 10.44 19.29
C LEU A 384 -2.44 10.79 18.83
N ASP A 385 -2.27 12.06 18.44
CA ASP A 385 -0.96 12.68 18.23
C ASP A 385 -0.59 13.52 19.45
N TRP A 386 0.54 13.21 20.06
CA TRP A 386 1.01 13.82 21.32
C TRP A 386 1.86 15.04 21.03
N GLY A 387 1.65 16.11 21.79
CA GLY A 387 2.52 17.30 21.83
C GLY A 387 3.12 17.46 23.21
N HIS A 388 2.28 17.79 24.19
CA HIS A 388 2.62 17.95 25.61
C HIS A 388 1.34 17.91 26.47
N ASP A 389 1.44 18.07 27.80
CA ASP A 389 0.30 17.95 28.73
C ASP A 389 -0.91 18.88 28.42
N GLU A 390 -0.72 19.97 27.67
CA GLU A 390 -1.79 20.88 27.25
C GLU A 390 -2.21 20.69 25.79
N LEU A 391 -1.52 19.82 25.03
CA LEU A 391 -1.76 19.59 23.61
C LEU A 391 -1.62 18.13 23.22
N ALA A 392 -2.73 17.52 22.84
CA ALA A 392 -2.77 16.35 21.98
C ALA A 392 -3.89 16.51 20.96
N MET A 393 -3.77 15.87 19.81
CA MET A 393 -4.80 15.88 18.77
C MET A 393 -5.47 14.51 18.72
N LEU A 394 -6.72 14.45 19.15
CA LEU A 394 -7.58 13.25 19.13
C LEU A 394 -8.36 13.23 17.84
N THR A 395 -8.20 12.16 17.06
CA THR A 395 -8.94 11.95 15.81
C THR A 395 -9.94 10.81 15.95
N GLU A 396 -11.15 11.07 15.47
CA GLU A 396 -12.24 10.10 15.32
C GLU A 396 -12.79 10.13 13.89
N TRP A 397 -13.34 9.02 13.43
CA TRP A 397 -13.83 8.89 12.06
C TRP A 397 -15.06 8.01 11.95
N ARG A 398 -15.81 8.15 10.84
CA ARG A 398 -16.99 7.36 10.55
C ARG A 398 -17.05 7.04 9.05
N PHE A 399 -17.17 5.75 8.73
CA PHE A 399 -17.16 5.29 7.35
C PHE A 399 -18.44 5.60 6.60
N SER A 400 -19.60 5.50 7.23
CA SER A 400 -20.91 5.61 6.56
C SER A 400 -21.11 6.90 5.76
N ASP A 401 -20.55 8.01 6.23
CA ASP A 401 -20.60 9.34 5.59
C ASP A 401 -19.22 9.93 5.24
N ARG A 402 -18.16 9.09 5.35
CA ARG A 402 -16.79 9.45 4.98
C ARG A 402 -16.23 10.61 5.79
N LYS A 403 -16.63 10.79 7.04
CA LYS A 403 -16.19 11.92 7.88
C LYS A 403 -15.05 11.58 8.82
N LEU A 404 -14.23 12.55 9.06
CA LEU A 404 -13.27 12.60 10.17
C LEU A 404 -13.46 13.88 10.97
N ARG A 405 -13.07 13.82 12.26
CA ARG A 405 -13.08 14.93 13.19
C ARG A 405 -11.82 14.88 14.03
N THR A 406 -11.15 16.01 14.20
CA THR A 406 -9.96 16.12 15.04
C THR A 406 -10.15 17.19 16.09
N TRP A 407 -9.83 16.84 17.33
CA TRP A 407 -9.96 17.70 18.50
C TRP A 407 -8.58 18.01 19.09
N LYS A 408 -8.34 19.26 19.46
CA LYS A 408 -7.31 19.59 20.46
C LYS A 408 -7.83 19.22 21.84
N MET A 409 -7.02 18.52 22.61
CA MET A 409 -7.29 18.21 24.03
C MET A 409 -6.05 18.46 24.89
N ALA A 410 -6.26 18.62 26.19
CA ALA A 410 -5.19 18.73 27.19
C ALA A 410 -5.08 17.40 27.95
N PRO A 411 -4.10 16.52 27.65
CA PRO A 411 -3.95 15.24 28.34
C PRO A 411 -3.73 15.38 29.86
N GLY A 412 -3.06 16.45 30.32
CA GLY A 412 -2.88 16.77 31.76
C GLY A 412 -4.14 17.24 32.46
N ALA A 413 -5.21 17.58 31.70
CA ALA A 413 -6.50 18.01 32.23
C ALA A 413 -7.66 17.39 31.44
N PRO A 414 -7.87 16.06 31.49
CA PRO A 414 -8.76 15.32 30.59
C PRO A 414 -10.24 15.71 30.72
N LYS A 415 -10.61 16.44 31.80
CA LYS A 415 -11.97 16.96 32.00
C LYS A 415 -12.17 18.36 31.42
N ALA A 416 -11.09 19.01 30.91
CA ALA A 416 -11.20 20.27 30.20
C ALA A 416 -11.97 20.10 28.90
N GLU A 417 -12.65 21.15 28.44
CA GLU A 417 -13.36 21.16 27.18
C GLU A 417 -12.37 21.02 26.02
N ARG A 418 -12.68 20.10 25.09
CA ARG A 418 -11.92 19.91 23.87
C ARG A 418 -12.27 20.98 22.84
N VAL A 419 -11.31 21.43 22.08
CA VAL A 419 -11.49 22.40 21.00
C VAL A 419 -11.52 21.68 19.67
N LEU A 420 -12.59 21.87 18.89
CA LEU A 420 -12.69 21.30 17.55
C LEU A 420 -11.64 21.99 16.65
N PHE A 421 -10.72 21.21 16.11
CA PHE A 421 -9.75 21.67 15.12
C PHE A 421 -10.30 21.54 13.69
N GLN A 422 -10.85 20.37 13.34
CA GLN A 422 -11.47 20.14 12.03
C GLN A 422 -12.60 19.11 12.10
N GLU A 423 -13.59 19.29 11.24
CA GLU A 423 -14.57 18.27 10.85
C GLU A 423 -14.80 18.39 9.35
N ARG A 424 -14.52 17.31 8.60
CA ARG A 424 -14.69 17.27 7.15
C ARG A 424 -14.92 15.86 6.64
N SER A 425 -15.29 15.72 5.38
CA SER A 425 -15.11 14.46 4.70
C SER A 425 -13.60 14.15 4.59
N TYR A 426 -13.17 12.93 4.89
CA TYR A 426 -11.78 12.54 4.65
C TYR A 426 -11.45 12.45 3.15
N ASN A 427 -12.48 12.46 2.29
CA ASN A 427 -12.34 12.59 0.83
C ASN A 427 -12.23 14.05 0.36
N ASP A 428 -12.43 15.04 1.23
CA ASP A 428 -12.35 16.45 0.87
C ASP A 428 -10.89 16.92 0.94
N ALA A 429 -10.24 16.97 -0.23
CA ALA A 429 -8.87 17.41 -0.35
C ALA A 429 -8.72 18.94 -0.31
N TYR A 430 -9.75 19.70 -0.75
CA TYR A 430 -9.66 21.16 -0.82
C TYR A 430 -9.71 21.81 0.58
N ASN A 431 -10.38 21.19 1.54
CA ASN A 431 -10.46 21.64 2.92
C ASN A 431 -9.48 20.90 3.87
N ASP A 432 -8.48 20.21 3.32
CA ASP A 432 -7.45 19.56 4.14
C ASP A 432 -6.50 20.61 4.73
N PRO A 433 -6.47 20.80 6.07
CA PRO A 433 -5.60 21.78 6.71
C PRO A 433 -4.13 21.37 6.73
N GLY A 434 -3.81 20.17 6.23
CA GLY A 434 -2.48 19.57 6.33
C GLY A 434 -2.27 18.75 7.60
N THR A 435 -1.07 18.20 7.72
CA THR A 435 -0.65 17.31 8.82
C THR A 435 0.28 18.06 9.75
N PRO A 436 0.15 17.89 11.09
CA PRO A 436 1.07 18.47 12.05
C PRO A 436 2.52 18.03 11.81
N VAL A 437 3.43 19.00 11.73
CA VAL A 437 4.86 18.74 11.68
C VAL A 437 5.29 18.16 13.03
N ARG A 438 6.21 17.19 13.01
CA ARG A 438 6.67 16.51 14.23
C ARG A 438 8.11 16.87 14.53
N GLY A 439 8.39 17.09 15.81
CA GLY A 439 9.70 17.24 16.42
C GLY A 439 10.05 16.07 17.34
N LEU A 440 11.08 16.24 18.16
CA LEU A 440 11.45 15.31 19.22
C LEU A 440 11.06 15.86 20.59
N SER A 441 10.57 14.98 21.47
CA SER A 441 10.40 15.27 22.89
C SER A 441 11.77 15.24 23.62
N GLU A 442 11.77 15.60 24.88
CA GLU A 442 12.94 15.44 25.77
C GLU A 442 13.41 13.97 25.90
N PHE A 443 12.55 13.01 25.57
CA PHE A 443 12.85 11.56 25.58
C PHE A 443 13.35 11.04 24.23
N GLY A 444 13.51 11.91 23.21
CA GLY A 444 13.91 11.45 21.86
C GLY A 444 12.78 10.79 21.06
N THR A 445 11.55 10.83 21.52
CA THR A 445 10.35 10.33 20.84
C THR A 445 9.71 11.40 19.96
N ARG A 446 8.94 10.97 18.93
CA ARG A 446 8.29 11.93 18.02
C ARG A 446 7.00 12.47 18.60
N VAL A 447 6.91 13.80 18.68
CA VAL A 447 5.74 14.55 19.15
C VAL A 447 5.38 15.66 18.16
N ILE A 448 4.20 16.25 18.29
CA ILE A 448 3.81 17.46 17.53
C ILE A 448 4.80 18.58 17.85
N HIS A 449 5.38 19.17 16.82
CA HIS A 449 6.25 20.33 16.98
C HIS A 449 5.42 21.57 17.30
N THR A 450 5.73 22.24 18.42
CA THR A 450 5.02 23.44 18.87
C THR A 450 5.91 24.67 18.82
N ILE A 451 5.32 25.82 18.48
CA ILE A 451 5.97 27.13 18.46
C ILE A 451 5.30 28.03 19.51
N GLY A 452 6.06 28.50 20.50
CA GLY A 452 5.55 29.38 21.55
C GLY A 452 4.52 28.72 22.47
N GLY A 453 4.42 27.39 22.48
CA GLY A 453 3.56 26.58 23.33
C GLY A 453 2.19 26.26 22.74
N ASP A 454 1.49 27.21 22.11
CA ASP A 454 0.10 27.04 21.63
C ASP A 454 -0.07 27.00 20.11
N ALA A 455 0.98 27.15 19.32
CA ALA A 455 0.92 27.07 17.88
C ALA A 455 1.60 25.82 17.36
N ILE A 456 1.07 25.27 16.27
CA ILE A 456 1.63 24.14 15.55
C ILE A 456 1.92 24.51 14.10
N LEU A 457 2.79 23.74 13.44
CA LEU A 457 3.02 23.81 12.01
C LEU A 457 2.21 22.72 11.30
N LEU A 458 1.63 23.08 10.16
CA LEU A 458 0.84 22.19 9.31
C LEU A 458 1.44 22.18 7.90
N ALA A 459 1.87 21.03 7.43
CA ALA A 459 2.34 20.83 6.07
C ALA A 459 1.27 20.07 5.26
N GLY A 460 0.91 20.58 4.07
CA GLY A 460 -0.14 19.99 3.26
C GLY A 460 0.10 20.10 1.77
N ASN A 461 -0.66 19.33 0.99
CA ASN A 461 -0.59 19.32 -0.48
C ASN A 461 -1.26 20.56 -1.10
N GLY A 462 -2.21 21.20 -0.40
CA GLY A 462 -2.89 22.39 -0.88
C GLY A 462 -3.67 22.15 -2.16
N ALA A 463 -4.50 21.10 -2.19
CA ALA A 463 -5.34 20.78 -3.33
C ALA A 463 -6.29 21.94 -3.65
N SER A 464 -6.48 22.20 -4.94
CA SER A 464 -7.36 23.24 -5.47
C SER A 464 -7.80 22.86 -6.88
N PRO A 465 -8.78 23.57 -7.48
CA PRO A 465 -9.13 23.37 -8.88
C PRO A 465 -7.95 23.50 -9.85
N GLU A 466 -6.99 24.38 -9.54
CA GLU A 466 -5.78 24.58 -10.36
C GLU A 466 -4.71 23.49 -10.14
N GLY A 467 -4.98 22.54 -9.25
CA GLY A 467 -4.05 21.47 -8.84
C GLY A 467 -3.47 21.68 -7.45
N ASN A 468 -2.65 20.73 -7.03
CA ASN A 468 -1.97 20.77 -5.76
C ASN A 468 -0.90 21.87 -5.73
N ILE A 469 -0.92 22.69 -4.67
CA ILE A 469 0.07 23.74 -4.41
C ILE A 469 0.52 23.60 -2.94
N PRO A 470 1.54 22.76 -2.67
CA PRO A 470 1.97 22.45 -1.30
C PRO A 470 2.30 23.68 -0.47
N PHE A 471 2.07 23.57 0.85
CA PHE A 471 2.20 24.68 1.76
C PHE A 471 2.77 24.28 3.13
N LEU A 472 3.18 25.32 3.89
CA LEU A 472 3.43 25.27 5.31
C LEU A 472 2.63 26.39 6.00
N ASP A 473 1.79 26.01 6.94
CA ASP A 473 0.97 26.93 7.75
C ASP A 473 1.38 26.87 9.22
N ARG A 474 1.17 27.97 9.94
CA ARG A 474 1.20 28.06 11.38
C ARG A 474 -0.23 28.25 11.89
N HIS A 475 -0.71 27.31 12.69
CA HIS A 475 -2.02 27.39 13.35
C HIS A 475 -1.82 27.70 14.83
N ASP A 476 -2.48 28.71 15.33
CA ASP A 476 -2.43 29.19 16.73
C ASP A 476 -3.74 28.85 17.43
N PHE A 477 -3.69 27.90 18.37
CA PHE A 477 -4.90 27.44 19.07
C PHE A 477 -5.49 28.49 20.04
N ALA A 478 -4.69 29.47 20.51
CA ALA A 478 -5.19 30.50 21.42
C ALA A 478 -6.07 31.53 20.70
N SER A 479 -5.70 31.90 19.48
CA SER A 479 -6.47 32.84 18.64
C SER A 479 -7.41 32.12 17.65
N GLY A 480 -7.16 30.84 17.33
CA GLY A 480 -7.81 30.10 16.23
C GLY A 480 -7.36 30.53 14.84
N GLU A 481 -6.32 31.35 14.73
CA GLU A 481 -5.83 31.89 13.45
C GLU A 481 -4.84 30.92 12.77
N THR A 482 -4.98 30.75 11.45
CA THR A 482 -4.02 30.04 10.62
C THR A 482 -3.34 31.03 9.67
N THR A 483 -2.00 31.08 9.75
CA THR A 483 -1.17 31.98 8.92
C THR A 483 -0.33 31.14 7.97
N ARG A 484 -0.38 31.45 6.66
CA ARG A 484 0.47 30.84 5.65
C ARG A 484 1.91 31.35 5.79
N LEU A 485 2.85 30.45 6.13
CA LEU A 485 4.28 30.77 6.21
C LEU A 485 4.93 30.65 4.83
N TRP A 486 4.54 29.62 4.07
CA TRP A 486 5.12 29.34 2.79
C TRP A 486 4.14 28.56 1.89
N ARG A 487 4.28 28.71 0.56
CA ARG A 487 3.56 27.97 -0.46
C ARG A 487 4.42 27.75 -1.71
N SER A 488 4.32 26.58 -2.33
CA SER A 488 4.94 26.30 -3.62
C SER A 488 4.49 27.30 -4.69
N ALA A 489 5.35 27.58 -5.65
CA ALA A 489 5.06 28.54 -6.73
C ALA A 489 5.46 27.98 -8.10
N ALA A 490 4.61 28.27 -9.12
CA ALA A 490 4.88 27.92 -10.49
C ALA A 490 6.27 28.42 -10.96
N PRO A 491 6.97 27.70 -11.83
CA PRO A 491 6.59 26.45 -12.50
C PRO A 491 6.97 25.18 -11.71
N TYR A 492 7.16 25.28 -10.42
CA TYR A 492 7.66 24.18 -9.59
C TYR A 492 6.53 23.59 -8.73
N TYR A 493 6.65 22.29 -8.50
CA TYR A 493 5.98 21.58 -7.42
C TYR A 493 7.01 21.32 -6.34
N GLU A 494 6.84 21.98 -5.20
CA GLU A 494 7.78 21.89 -4.09
C GLU A 494 7.01 21.59 -2.81
N ARG A 495 7.37 20.51 -2.12
CA ARG A 495 6.70 20.06 -0.89
C ARG A 495 7.67 20.05 0.27
N VAL A 496 7.19 20.35 1.47
CA VAL A 496 7.95 20.27 2.71
C VAL A 496 8.17 18.80 3.06
N SER A 497 9.44 18.38 3.16
CA SER A 497 9.84 17.05 3.62
C SER A 497 10.09 17.03 5.12
N ASP A 498 10.67 18.08 5.67
CA ASP A 498 10.89 18.27 7.11
C ASP A 498 11.10 19.75 7.45
N VAL A 499 10.96 20.09 8.72
CA VAL A 499 11.30 21.40 9.28
C VAL A 499 12.63 21.27 10.04
N LEU A 500 13.57 22.14 9.70
CA LEU A 500 14.96 22.02 10.15
C LEU A 500 15.31 22.87 11.39
N ASP A 501 14.39 23.76 11.81
CA ASP A 501 14.56 24.59 13.00
C ASP A 501 13.26 24.74 13.80
N ASP A 502 13.37 25.19 15.04
CA ASP A 502 12.24 25.33 15.95
C ASP A 502 11.27 26.45 15.55
N ALA A 503 11.69 27.40 14.73
CA ALA A 503 10.89 28.52 14.29
C ALA A 503 10.09 28.27 13.02
N GLY A 504 10.35 27.15 12.32
CA GLY A 504 9.76 26.82 11.03
C GLY A 504 10.26 27.70 9.88
N GLN A 505 11.47 28.28 10.02
CA GLN A 505 12.06 29.18 9.02
C GLN A 505 13.00 28.46 8.05
N ARG A 506 13.64 27.37 8.48
CA ARG A 506 14.46 26.51 7.63
C ARG A 506 13.73 25.20 7.31
N LEU A 507 13.56 24.90 6.04
CA LEU A 507 12.81 23.75 5.55
C LEU A 507 13.70 22.84 4.71
N LEU A 508 13.57 21.54 4.87
CA LEU A 508 13.95 20.58 3.85
C LEU A 508 12.79 20.41 2.91
N THR A 509 12.98 20.70 1.64
CA THR A 509 11.94 20.55 0.64
C THR A 509 12.36 19.54 -0.43
N LEU A 510 11.37 18.89 -1.04
CA LEU A 510 11.55 18.13 -2.28
C LEU A 510 10.92 18.96 -3.40
N ARG A 511 11.75 19.38 -4.36
CA ARG A 511 11.37 20.31 -5.42
C ARG A 511 11.58 19.69 -6.78
N GLU A 512 10.59 19.83 -7.64
CA GLU A 512 10.52 19.27 -8.97
C GLU A 512 9.81 20.22 -9.95
N ALA A 513 9.87 19.91 -11.25
CA ALA A 513 9.04 20.50 -12.27
C ALA A 513 8.77 19.44 -13.35
N ARG A 514 7.92 19.73 -14.33
CA ARG A 514 7.52 18.75 -15.37
C ARG A 514 8.68 17.94 -15.95
N GLU A 515 9.82 18.59 -16.19
CA GLU A 515 11.02 17.96 -16.77
C GLU A 515 12.25 17.99 -15.83
N ILE A 516 12.05 18.37 -14.58
CA ILE A 516 13.10 18.38 -13.56
C ILE A 516 12.70 17.40 -12.48
N GLN A 517 13.44 16.30 -12.37
CA GLN A 517 13.20 15.27 -11.36
C GLN A 517 13.31 15.82 -9.94
N PRO A 518 12.58 15.20 -8.97
CA PRO A 518 12.60 15.64 -7.59
C PRO A 518 14.01 15.63 -7.00
N ASN A 519 14.41 16.72 -6.36
CA ASN A 519 15.66 16.84 -5.62
C ASN A 519 15.43 17.54 -4.29
N PHE A 520 16.29 17.27 -3.30
CA PHE A 520 16.26 17.91 -1.99
C PHE A 520 16.90 19.28 -2.03
N PHE A 521 16.23 20.24 -1.37
CA PHE A 521 16.69 21.59 -1.17
C PHE A 521 16.53 22.01 0.29
N VAL A 522 17.47 22.81 0.78
CA VAL A 522 17.28 23.59 2.01
C VAL A 522 16.76 24.98 1.64
N ARG A 523 15.58 25.32 2.14
CA ARG A 523 14.94 26.61 1.97
C ARG A 523 14.98 27.38 3.28
N ASP A 524 15.50 28.60 3.24
CA ASP A 524 15.48 29.55 4.34
C ASP A 524 14.46 30.66 4.01
N LEU A 525 13.38 30.74 4.80
CA LEU A 525 12.27 31.66 4.56
C LEU A 525 12.60 33.10 4.97
N GLU A 526 13.46 33.28 5.99
CA GLU A 526 13.88 34.59 6.46
C GLU A 526 14.91 35.23 5.51
N ALA A 527 15.90 34.44 5.08
CA ALA A 527 16.94 34.89 4.16
C ALA A 527 16.48 34.87 2.69
N ASP A 528 15.34 34.26 2.37
CA ASP A 528 14.83 34.00 1.01
C ASP A 528 15.87 33.29 0.15
N THR A 529 16.51 32.25 0.68
CA THR A 529 17.51 31.47 -0.04
C THR A 529 17.05 30.03 -0.28
N LEU A 530 17.59 29.42 -1.36
CA LEU A 530 17.32 28.05 -1.74
C LEU A 530 18.63 27.39 -2.14
N THR A 531 19.02 26.34 -1.40
CA THR A 531 20.28 25.60 -1.64
C THR A 531 19.96 24.16 -2.02
N GLN A 532 20.43 23.71 -3.17
CA GLN A 532 20.28 22.32 -3.60
C GLN A 532 21.20 21.39 -2.79
N VAL A 533 20.64 20.27 -2.31
CA VAL A 533 21.34 19.28 -1.47
C VAL A 533 21.59 17.97 -2.20
N SER A 534 20.72 17.60 -3.14
CA SER A 534 20.87 16.38 -3.92
C SER A 534 20.85 16.67 -5.42
N GLU A 535 21.46 15.75 -6.19
CA GLU A 535 21.45 15.78 -7.66
C GLU A 535 21.19 14.35 -8.15
N PHE A 536 19.91 13.94 -8.12
CA PHE A 536 19.52 12.63 -8.63
C PHE A 536 19.47 12.64 -10.15
N PRO A 537 19.81 11.52 -10.83
CA PRO A 537 19.79 11.46 -12.29
C PRO A 537 18.35 11.48 -12.83
N HIS A 538 18.17 12.05 -14.02
CA HIS A 538 16.88 11.99 -14.71
C HIS A 538 16.56 10.52 -15.09
N PRO A 539 15.42 9.95 -14.66
CA PRO A 539 15.17 8.52 -14.84
C PRO A 539 14.90 8.12 -16.30
N HIS A 540 14.39 9.02 -17.13
CA HIS A 540 14.04 8.75 -18.53
C HIS A 540 14.29 9.94 -19.46
N PRO A 541 15.57 10.32 -19.67
CA PRO A 541 15.92 11.50 -20.46
C PRO A 541 15.47 11.41 -21.94
N GLN A 542 15.17 10.21 -22.44
CA GLN A 542 14.64 9.98 -23.78
C GLN A 542 13.18 10.42 -23.96
N LEU A 543 12.48 10.73 -22.87
CA LEU A 543 11.08 11.17 -22.85
C LEU A 543 10.93 12.62 -22.36
N THR A 544 11.96 13.44 -22.50
CA THR A 544 11.84 14.89 -22.30
C THR A 544 10.97 15.51 -23.40
N GLY A 545 10.20 16.55 -23.05
CA GLY A 545 9.24 17.17 -23.98
C GLY A 545 7.86 16.54 -23.97
N ILE A 546 7.53 15.71 -22.97
CA ILE A 546 6.15 15.29 -22.73
C ILE A 546 5.32 16.51 -22.31
N GLU A 547 4.26 16.81 -23.07
CA GLU A 547 3.28 17.79 -22.65
C GLU A 547 2.29 17.17 -21.67
N LYS A 548 1.96 17.92 -20.59
CA LYS A 548 1.04 17.53 -19.54
C LYS A 548 0.01 18.61 -19.34
N GLU A 549 -1.26 18.23 -19.38
CA GLU A 549 -2.38 19.12 -19.14
C GLU A 549 -3.38 18.48 -18.19
N LEU A 550 -3.76 19.19 -17.15
CA LEU A 550 -4.90 18.82 -16.29
C LEU A 550 -6.17 19.31 -17.00
N ILE A 551 -7.09 18.40 -17.26
CA ILE A 551 -8.37 18.67 -17.92
C ILE A 551 -9.49 18.53 -16.90
N GLU A 552 -10.32 19.57 -16.79
CA GLU A 552 -11.59 19.53 -16.06
C GLU A 552 -12.75 19.44 -17.05
N TYR A 553 -13.74 18.62 -16.75
CA TYR A 553 -14.93 18.40 -17.55
C TYR A 553 -16.08 17.96 -16.65
N GLU A 554 -17.30 17.87 -17.18
CA GLU A 554 -18.49 17.59 -16.39
C GLU A 554 -19.22 16.36 -16.92
N ARG A 555 -19.67 15.49 -16.03
CA ARG A 555 -20.57 14.38 -16.32
C ARG A 555 -21.98 14.93 -16.57
N ALA A 556 -22.78 14.26 -17.40
CA ALA A 556 -24.11 14.69 -17.81
C ALA A 556 -25.08 14.99 -16.65
N ASP A 557 -24.85 14.45 -15.47
CA ASP A 557 -25.63 14.69 -14.25
C ASP A 557 -25.08 15.84 -13.38
N GLY A 558 -24.07 16.57 -13.84
CA GLY A 558 -23.50 17.73 -13.17
C GLY A 558 -22.41 17.41 -12.15
N VAL A 559 -21.84 16.19 -12.19
CA VAL A 559 -20.67 15.85 -11.38
C VAL A 559 -19.40 16.32 -12.09
N ASP A 560 -18.63 17.18 -11.42
CA ASP A 560 -17.32 17.62 -11.91
C ASP A 560 -16.37 16.45 -12.01
N LEU A 561 -15.62 16.37 -13.09
CA LEU A 561 -14.62 15.36 -13.36
C LEU A 561 -13.29 16.01 -13.75
N SER A 562 -12.20 15.29 -13.56
CA SER A 562 -10.88 15.71 -14.03
C SER A 562 -10.06 14.51 -14.48
N GLY A 563 -8.99 14.77 -15.24
CA GLY A 563 -8.02 13.79 -15.66
C GLY A 563 -6.77 14.48 -16.20
N THR A 564 -5.65 13.77 -16.26
CA THR A 564 -4.40 14.33 -16.79
C THR A 564 -4.13 13.79 -18.18
N LEU A 565 -4.12 14.67 -19.17
CA LEU A 565 -3.73 14.35 -20.54
C LEU A 565 -2.22 14.50 -20.70
N TYR A 566 -1.59 13.47 -21.23
CA TYR A 566 -0.19 13.48 -21.64
C TYR A 566 -0.08 13.29 -23.16
N LEU A 567 0.71 14.14 -23.80
CA LEU A 567 0.99 14.06 -25.23
C LEU A 567 2.46 13.69 -25.47
N PRO A 568 2.76 12.86 -26.50
CA PRO A 568 4.11 12.39 -26.74
C PRO A 568 5.06 13.53 -27.13
N PRO A 569 6.37 13.41 -26.87
CA PRO A 569 7.34 14.44 -27.23
C PRO A 569 7.27 14.84 -28.70
N GLY A 570 7.17 16.15 -28.95
CA GLY A 570 7.15 16.72 -30.30
C GLY A 570 5.83 16.65 -31.04
N TYR A 571 4.78 16.15 -30.43
CA TYR A 571 3.42 16.21 -31.03
C TYR A 571 2.92 17.66 -31.15
N THR A 572 2.22 17.92 -32.23
CA THR A 572 1.52 19.18 -32.49
C THR A 572 0.11 18.91 -33.04
N GLU A 573 -0.83 19.83 -32.88
CA GLU A 573 -2.19 19.69 -33.41
C GLU A 573 -2.23 19.44 -34.95
N GLN A 574 -1.15 19.79 -35.66
CA GLN A 574 -1.03 19.56 -37.10
C GLN A 574 -0.80 18.08 -37.45
N ASP A 575 -0.36 17.28 -36.49
CA ASP A 575 -0.16 15.84 -36.66
C ASP A 575 -1.48 15.05 -36.62
N GLY A 576 -2.56 15.72 -36.21
CA GLY A 576 -3.93 15.17 -36.14
C GLY A 576 -4.15 14.27 -34.92
N PRO A 577 -5.32 13.61 -34.82
CA PRO A 577 -5.68 12.80 -33.69
C PRO A 577 -4.73 11.59 -33.48
N LEU A 578 -4.43 11.27 -32.23
CA LEU A 578 -3.60 10.15 -31.82
C LEU A 578 -4.44 8.95 -31.35
N PRO A 579 -3.89 7.72 -31.40
CA PRO A 579 -4.42 6.64 -30.60
C PRO A 579 -4.25 6.98 -29.13
N VAL A 580 -5.30 6.78 -28.30
CA VAL A 580 -5.29 7.16 -26.89
C VAL A 580 -5.36 5.91 -26.02
N LEU A 581 -4.51 5.84 -24.99
CA LEU A 581 -4.62 4.91 -23.89
C LEU A 581 -5.20 5.64 -22.67
N MET A 582 -6.43 5.29 -22.29
CA MET A 582 -7.09 5.76 -21.09
C MET A 582 -6.81 4.76 -19.96
N TRP A 583 -6.35 5.26 -18.80
CA TRP A 583 -6.05 4.46 -17.62
C TRP A 583 -6.77 5.00 -16.40
N ALA A 584 -7.71 4.24 -15.82
CA ALA A 584 -8.58 4.73 -14.77
C ALA A 584 -8.80 3.71 -13.64
N TYR A 585 -9.33 4.24 -12.53
CA TYR A 585 -9.67 3.47 -11.34
C TYR A 585 -10.90 4.07 -10.65
N PRO A 586 -12.03 3.35 -10.52
CA PRO A 586 -13.22 3.89 -9.87
C PRO A 586 -13.06 4.00 -8.36
N LEU A 587 -13.72 4.99 -7.76
CA LEU A 587 -13.77 5.18 -6.31
C LEU A 587 -15.19 5.53 -5.86
N GLU A 588 -15.58 5.05 -4.67
CA GLU A 588 -16.89 5.29 -4.09
C GLU A 588 -16.90 6.49 -3.14
N TYR A 589 -17.87 7.38 -3.33
CA TYR A 589 -18.07 8.62 -2.58
C TYR A 589 -19.47 8.70 -1.96
N LYS A 590 -19.62 9.53 -0.92
CA LYS A 590 -20.91 9.90 -0.30
C LYS A 590 -21.26 11.38 -0.52
N ASP A 591 -20.43 12.12 -1.26
CA ASP A 591 -20.60 13.54 -1.55
C ASP A 591 -20.07 13.82 -2.96
N SER A 592 -20.95 14.33 -3.84
CA SER A 592 -20.58 14.67 -5.22
C SER A 592 -19.61 15.85 -5.29
N ALA A 593 -19.67 16.78 -4.34
CA ALA A 593 -18.81 17.97 -4.35
C ALA A 593 -17.33 17.64 -4.11
N VAL A 594 -17.03 16.45 -3.53
CA VAL A 594 -15.65 16.03 -3.29
C VAL A 594 -15.19 14.95 -4.29
N ALA A 595 -16.10 14.40 -5.07
CA ALA A 595 -15.85 13.26 -5.95
C ALA A 595 -14.97 13.62 -7.15
N GLY A 596 -15.09 14.85 -7.68
CA GLY A 596 -14.34 15.35 -8.83
C GLY A 596 -13.14 16.23 -8.47
N GLN A 597 -12.82 16.39 -7.19
CA GLN A 597 -11.73 17.26 -6.76
C GLN A 597 -10.39 16.84 -7.38
N VAL A 598 -9.66 17.83 -7.87
CA VAL A 598 -8.30 17.68 -8.42
C VAL A 598 -7.32 17.38 -7.29
N ARG A 599 -6.45 16.37 -7.49
CA ARG A 599 -5.46 15.92 -6.50
C ARG A 599 -4.05 15.78 -7.07
N GLU A 600 -3.87 16.14 -8.32
CA GLU A 600 -2.62 16.17 -9.07
C GLU A 600 -2.10 17.61 -9.17
N SER A 601 -0.86 17.79 -9.67
CA SER A 601 -0.35 19.12 -9.99
C SER A 601 0.11 19.20 -11.44
N PRO A 602 -0.19 20.28 -12.16
CA PRO A 602 0.35 20.48 -13.50
C PRO A 602 1.87 20.70 -13.50
N PHE A 603 2.50 20.89 -12.34
CA PHE A 603 3.92 21.16 -12.18
C PHE A 603 4.73 19.98 -11.63
N GLU A 604 4.09 18.87 -11.25
CA GLU A 604 4.78 17.64 -10.87
C GLU A 604 5.60 17.08 -12.03
N PHE A 605 6.71 16.45 -11.70
CA PHE A 605 7.56 15.75 -12.66
C PHE A 605 6.78 14.69 -13.44
N ASN A 606 7.00 14.61 -14.75
CA ASN A 606 6.40 13.59 -15.60
C ASN A 606 7.04 12.22 -15.33
N GLN A 607 6.74 11.63 -14.18
CA GLN A 607 7.30 10.35 -13.74
C GLN A 607 6.76 9.19 -14.58
N VAL A 608 7.53 8.75 -15.56
CA VAL A 608 7.19 7.58 -16.37
C VAL A 608 7.52 6.30 -15.62
N SER A 609 6.48 5.61 -15.18
CA SER A 609 6.61 4.32 -14.51
C SER A 609 6.20 3.19 -15.46
N PHE A 610 6.99 2.13 -15.54
CA PHE A 610 6.62 0.92 -16.28
C PHE A 610 5.31 0.28 -15.78
N TRP A 611 4.87 0.65 -14.59
CA TRP A 611 3.63 0.17 -13.99
C TRP A 611 2.38 0.88 -14.53
N GLY A 612 2.48 2.16 -14.83
CA GLY A 612 1.40 3.01 -15.34
C GLY A 612 1.29 3.02 -16.87
N PRO A 613 0.47 3.92 -17.42
CA PRO A 613 0.23 4.03 -18.86
C PRO A 613 1.27 4.88 -19.61
N LEU A 614 2.04 5.73 -18.93
CA LEU A 614 2.94 6.70 -19.56
C LEU A 614 4.05 6.10 -20.45
N PRO A 615 4.53 4.84 -20.27
CA PRO A 615 5.47 4.23 -21.21
C PRO A 615 5.03 4.31 -22.69
N TYR A 616 3.73 4.27 -22.97
CA TYR A 616 3.19 4.25 -24.34
C TYR A 616 3.33 5.59 -25.07
N LEU A 617 3.65 6.67 -24.38
CA LEU A 617 4.08 7.93 -24.98
C LEU A 617 5.33 7.75 -25.87
N ALA A 618 6.22 6.80 -25.50
CA ALA A 618 7.40 6.46 -26.31
C ALA A 618 7.05 5.83 -27.66
N LEU A 619 5.82 5.32 -27.82
CA LEU A 619 5.31 4.73 -29.04
C LEU A 619 4.37 5.66 -29.81
N GLY A 620 4.23 6.91 -29.39
CA GLY A 620 3.41 7.92 -30.04
C GLY A 620 1.92 7.87 -29.70
N TYR A 621 1.54 7.19 -28.62
CA TYR A 621 0.18 7.27 -28.08
C TYR A 621 0.02 8.55 -27.26
N ALA A 622 -1.16 9.11 -27.24
CA ALA A 622 -1.56 9.98 -26.15
C ALA A 622 -2.03 9.15 -24.96
N VAL A 623 -1.89 9.67 -23.77
CA VAL A 623 -2.31 8.99 -22.53
C VAL A 623 -3.25 9.90 -21.76
N PHE A 624 -4.44 9.39 -21.44
CA PHE A 624 -5.35 10.05 -20.50
C PHE A 624 -5.31 9.27 -19.18
N ASP A 625 -4.54 9.81 -18.24
CA ASP A 625 -4.25 9.16 -16.96
C ASP A 625 -5.18 9.66 -15.87
N ASP A 626 -5.71 8.71 -15.11
CA ASP A 626 -6.62 8.91 -13.98
C ASP A 626 -7.83 9.83 -14.27
N PRO A 627 -8.49 9.70 -15.47
CA PRO A 627 -9.80 10.32 -15.60
C PRO A 627 -10.70 9.81 -14.49
N LYS A 628 -11.24 10.74 -13.69
CA LYS A 628 -12.00 10.38 -12.48
C LYS A 628 -13.27 9.60 -12.86
N MET A 629 -13.45 8.45 -12.18
CA MET A 629 -14.60 7.54 -12.35
C MET A 629 -15.35 7.42 -11.01
N PRO A 630 -15.92 8.53 -10.48
CA PRO A 630 -16.56 8.50 -9.18
C PRO A 630 -17.90 7.76 -9.23
N ILE A 631 -18.12 6.95 -8.21
CA ILE A 631 -19.40 6.30 -7.92
C ILE A 631 -19.95 6.96 -6.66
N VAL A 632 -21.01 7.75 -6.80
CA VAL A 632 -21.50 8.62 -5.73
C VAL A 632 -22.85 8.11 -5.21
N GLY A 633 -22.94 7.88 -3.89
CA GLY A 633 -24.21 7.64 -3.21
C GLY A 633 -24.67 8.90 -2.48
N VAL A 634 -25.92 9.30 -2.65
CA VAL A 634 -26.49 10.51 -2.04
C VAL A 634 -27.53 10.16 -0.99
N GLY A 635 -27.38 10.72 0.21
CA GLY A 635 -28.29 10.44 1.33
C GLY A 635 -28.26 8.97 1.74
N ASP A 636 -29.41 8.30 1.73
CA ASP A 636 -29.54 6.88 2.08
C ASP A 636 -29.13 5.93 0.96
N GLU A 637 -28.95 6.43 -0.27
CA GLU A 637 -28.46 5.64 -1.41
C GLU A 637 -26.98 5.31 -1.24
N LEU A 638 -26.64 4.04 -1.49
CA LEU A 638 -25.25 3.60 -1.43
C LEU A 638 -24.61 3.69 -2.82
N PRO A 639 -23.30 4.01 -2.90
CA PRO A 639 -22.63 4.25 -4.19
C PRO A 639 -22.86 3.12 -5.20
N ASN A 640 -22.75 1.87 -4.77
CA ASN A 640 -22.81 0.72 -5.66
C ASN A 640 -24.23 0.35 -6.14
N ASP A 641 -25.28 1.02 -5.65
CA ASP A 641 -26.65 0.82 -6.14
C ASP A 641 -26.80 1.23 -7.62
N THR A 642 -25.99 2.20 -8.06
CA THR A 642 -25.95 2.74 -9.43
C THR A 642 -24.53 2.69 -10.04
N PHE A 643 -23.71 1.70 -9.64
CA PHE A 643 -22.31 1.57 -10.04
C PHE A 643 -22.12 1.63 -11.54
N ARG A 644 -22.84 0.79 -12.28
CA ARG A 644 -22.66 0.62 -13.73
C ARG A 644 -23.05 1.89 -14.49
N GLU A 645 -24.19 2.47 -14.16
CA GLU A 645 -24.75 3.66 -14.81
C GLU A 645 -23.82 4.86 -14.64
N GLN A 646 -23.28 5.06 -13.44
CA GLN A 646 -22.36 6.16 -13.16
C GLN A 646 -20.99 5.93 -13.80
N LEU A 647 -20.51 4.68 -13.83
CA LEU A 647 -19.25 4.34 -14.46
C LEU A 647 -19.29 4.64 -15.96
N VAL A 648 -20.34 4.20 -16.66
CA VAL A 648 -20.52 4.44 -18.11
C VAL A 648 -20.61 5.94 -18.37
N ALA A 649 -21.42 6.69 -17.61
CA ALA A 649 -21.56 8.13 -17.78
C ALA A 649 -20.25 8.90 -17.58
N SER A 650 -19.42 8.47 -16.62
CA SER A 650 -18.08 9.05 -16.41
C SER A 650 -17.14 8.77 -17.60
N ALA A 651 -17.19 7.53 -18.12
CA ALA A 651 -16.40 7.14 -19.28
C ALA A 651 -16.83 7.87 -20.56
N GLU A 652 -18.15 8.06 -20.78
CA GLU A 652 -18.70 8.87 -21.90
C GLU A 652 -18.13 10.29 -21.84
N ALA A 653 -18.24 10.97 -20.71
CA ALA A 653 -17.71 12.32 -20.55
C ALA A 653 -16.19 12.39 -20.79
N ALA A 654 -15.43 11.38 -20.37
CA ALA A 654 -13.99 11.30 -20.60
C ALA A 654 -13.63 11.09 -22.09
N VAL A 655 -14.41 10.30 -22.82
CA VAL A 655 -14.24 10.10 -24.27
C VAL A 655 -14.63 11.37 -25.03
N ASP A 656 -15.78 11.96 -24.69
CA ASP A 656 -16.30 13.16 -25.36
C ASP A 656 -15.30 14.32 -25.29
N VAL A 657 -14.70 14.58 -24.12
CA VAL A 657 -13.73 15.68 -23.98
C VAL A 657 -12.47 15.47 -24.84
N LEU A 658 -12.01 14.22 -25.02
CA LEU A 658 -10.86 13.91 -25.88
C LEU A 658 -11.18 14.10 -27.38
N VAL A 659 -12.38 13.69 -27.79
CA VAL A 659 -12.85 13.81 -29.16
C VAL A 659 -13.15 15.27 -29.51
N GLU A 660 -13.85 16.02 -28.66
CA GLU A 660 -14.16 17.46 -28.86
C GLU A 660 -12.89 18.31 -28.94
N ARG A 661 -11.85 17.94 -28.20
CA ARG A 661 -10.53 18.59 -28.23
C ARG A 661 -9.70 18.19 -29.47
N GLY A 662 -10.15 17.22 -30.25
CA GLY A 662 -9.44 16.72 -31.43
C GLY A 662 -8.18 15.90 -31.10
N VAL A 663 -8.04 15.44 -29.86
CA VAL A 663 -6.92 14.60 -29.41
C VAL A 663 -7.06 13.16 -29.92
N ALA A 664 -8.30 12.65 -29.96
CA ALA A 664 -8.61 11.28 -30.37
C ALA A 664 -9.73 11.22 -31.41
N GLU A 665 -9.72 10.16 -32.23
CA GLU A 665 -10.91 9.66 -32.93
C GLU A 665 -11.63 8.66 -32.00
N ALA A 666 -12.97 8.66 -32.00
CA ALA A 666 -13.75 7.85 -31.07
C ALA A 666 -13.48 6.33 -31.16
N ASP A 667 -13.12 5.82 -32.35
CA ASP A 667 -12.79 4.44 -32.62
C ASP A 667 -11.31 4.07 -32.36
N ARG A 668 -10.54 5.02 -31.77
CA ARG A 668 -9.11 4.85 -31.51
C ARG A 668 -8.74 5.12 -30.03
N ILE A 669 -9.65 4.76 -29.11
CA ILE A 669 -9.43 4.89 -27.67
C ILE A 669 -9.43 3.49 -27.03
N ALA A 670 -8.37 3.19 -26.28
CA ALA A 670 -8.23 1.99 -25.47
C ALA A 670 -8.54 2.30 -24.01
N ILE A 671 -9.18 1.37 -23.30
CA ILE A 671 -9.37 1.43 -21.84
C ILE A 671 -8.49 0.41 -21.13
N ALA A 672 -7.79 0.84 -20.08
CA ALA A 672 -6.92 -0.02 -19.31
C ALA A 672 -7.05 0.22 -17.80
N GLY A 673 -6.71 -0.79 -17.01
CA GLY A 673 -6.73 -0.68 -15.56
C GLY A 673 -6.17 -1.91 -14.84
N HIS A 674 -5.84 -1.72 -13.57
CA HIS A 674 -5.34 -2.75 -12.69
C HIS A 674 -6.30 -2.96 -11.52
N SER A 675 -6.46 -4.21 -11.03
CA SER A 675 -7.26 -4.50 -9.85
C SER A 675 -8.74 -4.09 -10.05
N TYR A 676 -9.23 -3.12 -9.28
CA TYR A 676 -10.58 -2.56 -9.47
C TYR A 676 -10.70 -1.78 -10.79
N GLY A 677 -9.59 -1.26 -11.32
CA GLY A 677 -9.54 -0.73 -12.68
C GLY A 677 -9.75 -1.81 -13.76
N ALA A 678 -9.24 -3.03 -13.56
CA ALA A 678 -9.51 -4.16 -14.46
C ALA A 678 -10.97 -4.62 -14.39
N PHE A 679 -11.57 -4.60 -13.22
CA PHE A 679 -13.01 -4.80 -13.03
C PHE A 679 -13.83 -3.73 -13.77
N MET A 680 -13.41 -2.46 -13.70
CA MET A 680 -13.96 -1.36 -14.49
C MET A 680 -13.88 -1.65 -15.99
N VAL A 681 -12.71 -2.06 -16.51
CA VAL A 681 -12.54 -2.39 -17.94
C VAL A 681 -13.58 -3.42 -18.38
N GLY A 682 -13.74 -4.54 -17.65
CA GLY A 682 -14.74 -5.55 -17.98
C GLY A 682 -16.17 -5.00 -17.97
N ASN A 683 -16.50 -4.09 -17.06
CA ASN A 683 -17.83 -3.46 -17.01
C ASN A 683 -18.05 -2.48 -18.18
N LEU A 684 -17.04 -1.66 -18.52
CA LEU A 684 -17.16 -0.69 -19.62
C LEU A 684 -17.34 -1.39 -20.96
N LEU A 685 -16.58 -2.48 -21.22
CA LEU A 685 -16.75 -3.27 -22.47
C LEU A 685 -18.08 -4.04 -22.49
N ALA A 686 -18.65 -4.42 -21.34
CA ALA A 686 -19.93 -5.11 -21.29
C ALA A 686 -21.14 -4.16 -21.41
N HIS A 687 -20.97 -2.87 -21.22
CA HIS A 687 -22.09 -1.94 -21.07
C HIS A 687 -21.98 -0.65 -21.89
N SER A 688 -20.95 -0.52 -22.75
CA SER A 688 -20.78 0.60 -23.69
C SER A 688 -19.96 0.17 -24.89
N ASP A 689 -20.09 0.89 -26.00
CA ASP A 689 -19.31 0.73 -27.25
C ASP A 689 -18.28 1.90 -27.38
N LEU A 690 -17.78 2.42 -26.25
CA LEU A 690 -16.91 3.61 -26.20
C LEU A 690 -15.45 3.32 -26.56
N PHE A 691 -15.02 2.09 -26.46
CA PHE A 691 -13.60 1.71 -26.54
C PHE A 691 -13.34 0.69 -27.64
N ALA A 692 -12.25 0.84 -28.35
CA ALA A 692 -11.83 -0.10 -29.39
C ALA A 692 -11.21 -1.38 -28.82
N VAL A 693 -10.64 -1.33 -27.61
CA VAL A 693 -9.89 -2.45 -27.01
C VAL A 693 -9.74 -2.24 -25.49
N GLY A 694 -9.72 -3.35 -24.74
CA GLY A 694 -9.48 -3.35 -23.30
C GLY A 694 -8.19 -4.04 -22.86
N ILE A 695 -7.57 -3.51 -21.78
CA ILE A 695 -6.43 -4.15 -21.08
C ILE A 695 -6.75 -4.20 -19.59
N ALA A 696 -6.85 -5.41 -19.04
CA ALA A 696 -7.30 -5.66 -17.67
C ALA A 696 -6.24 -6.46 -16.89
N ARG A 697 -5.63 -5.85 -15.86
CA ARG A 697 -4.59 -6.52 -15.06
C ARG A 697 -5.09 -6.88 -13.66
N SER A 698 -4.92 -8.16 -13.26
CA SER A 698 -5.25 -8.71 -11.94
C SER A 698 -6.66 -8.33 -11.45
N GLY A 699 -7.68 -8.53 -12.29
CA GLY A 699 -9.06 -8.15 -12.03
C GLY A 699 -9.85 -9.16 -11.19
N ALA A 700 -10.98 -8.70 -10.63
CA ALA A 700 -11.96 -9.53 -9.94
C ALA A 700 -13.33 -9.39 -10.64
N TYR A 701 -13.61 -10.22 -11.61
CA TYR A 701 -14.74 -10.06 -12.54
C TYR A 701 -16.06 -10.62 -12.01
N ASN A 702 -16.03 -11.44 -10.95
CA ASN A 702 -17.21 -12.02 -10.32
C ASN A 702 -17.21 -11.75 -8.81
N ARG A 703 -18.05 -10.81 -8.35
CA ARG A 703 -18.13 -10.40 -6.95
C ARG A 703 -18.86 -11.39 -6.07
N SER A 704 -19.60 -12.35 -6.62
CA SER A 704 -20.16 -13.44 -5.81
C SER A 704 -19.09 -14.31 -5.13
N LEU A 705 -17.83 -14.24 -5.59
CA LEU A 705 -16.68 -14.87 -4.95
C LEU A 705 -16.14 -14.07 -3.73
N THR A 706 -16.65 -12.87 -3.48
CA THR A 706 -16.36 -12.05 -2.31
C THR A 706 -17.65 -11.68 -1.58
N PRO A 707 -18.41 -12.67 -1.04
CA PRO A 707 -19.81 -12.48 -0.65
C PRO A 707 -20.03 -11.60 0.58
N PHE A 708 -18.99 -11.25 1.32
CA PHE A 708 -19.06 -10.38 2.50
C PHE A 708 -18.43 -9.00 2.28
N GLY A 709 -18.60 -8.43 1.08
CA GLY A 709 -18.15 -7.09 0.73
C GLY A 709 -17.01 -7.05 -0.28
N PHE A 710 -16.97 -5.95 -1.02
CA PHE A 710 -15.90 -5.65 -1.96
C PHE A 710 -15.74 -4.12 -2.07
N GLN A 711 -14.51 -3.64 -2.23
CA GLN A 711 -14.21 -2.19 -2.25
C GLN A 711 -14.95 -1.45 -1.10
N GLY A 712 -15.71 -0.42 -1.39
CA GLY A 712 -16.54 0.32 -0.41
C GLY A 712 -17.88 -0.33 -0.07
N GLU A 713 -18.25 -1.50 -0.64
CA GLU A 713 -19.49 -2.20 -0.34
C GLU A 713 -19.38 -3.01 0.97
N GLU A 714 -20.25 -2.73 1.92
CA GLU A 714 -20.30 -3.41 3.23
C GLU A 714 -21.44 -4.43 3.34
N ARG A 715 -22.48 -4.32 2.48
CA ARG A 715 -23.56 -5.31 2.43
C ARG A 715 -23.03 -6.64 1.92
N ASP A 716 -23.50 -7.73 2.47
CA ASP A 716 -23.17 -9.04 1.93
C ASP A 716 -24.00 -9.36 0.68
N PHE A 717 -23.62 -10.45 -0.02
CA PHE A 717 -24.28 -10.89 -1.24
C PHE A 717 -25.80 -11.12 -1.05
N TRP A 718 -26.23 -11.64 0.08
CA TRP A 718 -27.63 -11.96 0.35
C TRP A 718 -28.46 -10.72 0.71
N GLU A 719 -27.81 -9.67 1.25
CA GLU A 719 -28.43 -8.37 1.51
C GLU A 719 -28.58 -7.53 0.23
N ALA A 720 -27.62 -7.64 -0.73
CA ALA A 720 -27.55 -6.80 -1.92
C ALA A 720 -27.27 -7.61 -3.22
N GLN A 721 -27.97 -8.75 -3.40
CA GLN A 721 -27.73 -9.66 -4.53
C GLN A 721 -27.72 -8.96 -5.90
N ALA A 722 -28.61 -7.99 -6.12
CA ALA A 722 -28.70 -7.25 -7.36
C ALA A 722 -27.42 -6.41 -7.61
N VAL A 723 -26.86 -5.79 -6.59
CA VAL A 723 -25.61 -5.02 -6.69
C VAL A 723 -24.46 -5.93 -7.12
N TYR A 724 -24.30 -7.07 -6.45
CA TYR A 724 -23.23 -8.02 -6.76
C TYR A 724 -23.32 -8.58 -8.18
N THR A 725 -24.53 -8.87 -8.67
CA THR A 725 -24.73 -9.42 -10.01
C THR A 725 -24.60 -8.34 -11.08
N ASN A 726 -25.21 -7.16 -10.87
CA ASN A 726 -25.16 -6.06 -11.84
C ASN A 726 -23.77 -5.48 -12.01
N ALA A 727 -23.00 -5.38 -10.93
CA ALA A 727 -21.64 -4.86 -11.00
C ALA A 727 -20.62 -5.89 -11.54
N SER A 728 -20.92 -7.19 -11.59
CA SER A 728 -19.97 -8.23 -12.00
C SER A 728 -19.97 -8.43 -13.52
N PRO A 729 -18.92 -8.03 -14.26
CA PRO A 729 -18.89 -8.18 -15.72
C PRO A 729 -18.96 -9.66 -16.16
N PHE A 730 -18.60 -10.61 -15.31
CA PHE A 730 -18.74 -12.04 -15.59
C PHE A 730 -20.18 -12.44 -15.94
N PHE A 731 -21.19 -11.86 -15.31
CA PHE A 731 -22.59 -12.14 -15.58
C PHE A 731 -23.11 -11.45 -16.84
N HIS A 732 -22.28 -10.64 -17.49
CA HIS A 732 -22.56 -9.87 -18.71
C HIS A 732 -21.54 -10.13 -19.82
N ALA A 733 -20.76 -11.20 -19.69
CA ALA A 733 -19.66 -11.53 -20.61
C ALA A 733 -20.15 -11.71 -22.07
N GLU A 734 -21.44 -12.08 -22.28
CA GLU A 734 -22.06 -12.20 -23.61
C GLU A 734 -22.21 -10.88 -24.38
N LYS A 735 -21.97 -9.75 -23.68
CA LYS A 735 -22.06 -8.40 -24.28
C LYS A 735 -20.70 -7.81 -24.64
N ILE A 736 -19.62 -8.51 -24.31
CA ILE A 736 -18.27 -8.01 -24.59
C ILE A 736 -17.92 -8.45 -26.02
N ASP A 737 -17.96 -7.50 -26.93
CA ASP A 737 -17.64 -7.70 -28.34
C ASP A 737 -16.23 -7.18 -28.70
N GLU A 738 -15.65 -6.24 -27.91
CA GLU A 738 -14.33 -5.67 -28.10
C GLU A 738 -13.23 -6.61 -27.62
N PRO A 739 -12.05 -6.58 -28.29
CA PRO A 739 -10.90 -7.36 -27.88
C PRO A 739 -10.42 -7.01 -26.47
N ILE A 740 -10.20 -8.01 -25.61
CA ILE A 740 -9.70 -7.81 -24.26
C ILE A 740 -8.43 -8.61 -23.97
N LEU A 741 -7.39 -7.92 -23.47
CA LEU A 741 -6.18 -8.54 -22.91
C LEU A 741 -6.29 -8.62 -21.39
N MET A 742 -6.22 -9.79 -20.83
CA MET A 742 -6.16 -10.03 -19.38
C MET A 742 -4.76 -10.51 -18.99
N ILE A 743 -4.14 -9.88 -17.99
CA ILE A 743 -2.84 -10.27 -17.42
C ILE A 743 -3.01 -10.47 -15.91
N HIS A 744 -2.52 -11.60 -15.36
CA HIS A 744 -2.70 -11.92 -13.94
C HIS A 744 -1.48 -12.63 -13.35
N GLY A 745 -1.09 -12.25 -12.15
CA GLY A 745 -0.07 -12.96 -11.37
C GLY A 745 -0.63 -14.27 -10.79
N MET A 746 0.04 -15.39 -11.04
CA MET A 746 -0.43 -16.71 -10.57
C MET A 746 -0.42 -16.86 -9.05
N GLU A 747 0.30 -16.00 -8.36
CA GLU A 747 0.41 -15.95 -6.90
C GLU A 747 -0.28 -14.69 -6.33
N ASP A 748 -1.33 -14.19 -7.00
CA ASP A 748 -2.08 -13.04 -6.51
C ASP A 748 -2.72 -13.36 -5.15
N ASN A 749 -2.37 -12.58 -4.12
CA ASN A 749 -2.85 -12.73 -2.75
C ASN A 749 -3.69 -11.54 -2.25
N ASN A 750 -4.07 -10.65 -3.15
CA ASN A 750 -4.99 -9.58 -2.79
C ASN A 750 -6.41 -10.13 -2.61
N SER A 751 -7.13 -9.59 -1.64
CA SER A 751 -8.47 -10.07 -1.30
C SER A 751 -9.42 -9.94 -2.49
N GLY A 752 -9.96 -11.08 -2.96
CA GLY A 752 -10.95 -11.16 -4.03
C GLY A 752 -10.41 -11.19 -5.46
N THR A 753 -9.12 -10.88 -5.70
CA THR A 753 -8.49 -10.94 -7.03
C THR A 753 -7.76 -12.28 -7.25
N TYR A 754 -8.45 -13.37 -6.99
CA TYR A 754 -7.87 -14.69 -7.25
C TYR A 754 -7.52 -14.88 -8.74
N PRO A 755 -6.42 -15.56 -9.09
CA PRO A 755 -6.10 -15.91 -10.49
C PRO A 755 -7.28 -16.57 -11.22
N MET A 756 -8.06 -17.36 -10.50
CA MET A 756 -9.30 -18.00 -10.99
C MET A 756 -10.31 -16.98 -11.57
N GLN A 757 -10.32 -15.75 -11.10
CA GLN A 757 -11.20 -14.69 -11.64
C GLN A 757 -10.94 -14.45 -13.13
N SER A 758 -9.68 -14.26 -13.51
CA SER A 758 -9.28 -14.08 -14.91
C SER A 758 -9.43 -15.35 -15.72
N GLU A 759 -9.10 -16.52 -15.16
CA GLU A 759 -9.28 -17.82 -15.83
C GLU A 759 -10.76 -18.07 -16.19
N ARG A 760 -11.68 -17.84 -15.25
CA ARG A 760 -13.11 -18.05 -15.50
C ARG A 760 -13.72 -17.01 -16.44
N MET A 761 -13.27 -15.76 -16.37
CA MET A 761 -13.68 -14.73 -17.32
C MET A 761 -13.20 -15.08 -18.73
N PHE A 762 -11.96 -15.52 -18.89
CA PHE A 762 -11.43 -15.98 -20.18
C PHE A 762 -12.19 -17.19 -20.73
N ASP A 763 -12.51 -18.18 -19.88
CA ASP A 763 -13.30 -19.35 -20.31
C ASP A 763 -14.69 -18.93 -20.81
N ALA A 764 -15.34 -17.96 -20.14
CA ALA A 764 -16.64 -17.43 -20.56
C ALA A 764 -16.53 -16.71 -21.92
N LEU A 765 -15.60 -15.79 -22.08
CA LEU A 765 -15.38 -15.03 -23.32
C LEU A 765 -15.05 -15.96 -24.49
N LYS A 766 -14.14 -16.93 -24.28
CA LYS A 766 -13.80 -17.95 -25.29
C LYS A 766 -15.02 -18.79 -25.68
N GLY A 767 -15.83 -19.19 -24.71
CA GLY A 767 -17.05 -19.98 -24.96
C GLY A 767 -18.13 -19.20 -25.72
N LEU A 768 -18.16 -17.90 -25.56
CA LEU A 768 -19.06 -16.98 -26.25
C LEU A 768 -18.54 -16.50 -27.62
N GLY A 769 -17.26 -16.74 -27.93
CA GLY A 769 -16.65 -16.40 -29.23
C GLY A 769 -16.06 -14.98 -29.27
N ALA A 770 -15.91 -14.30 -28.14
CA ALA A 770 -15.25 -13.01 -28.03
C ALA A 770 -13.73 -13.12 -28.25
N GLU A 771 -13.11 -12.04 -28.75
CA GLU A 771 -11.66 -11.98 -28.92
C GLU A 771 -10.99 -11.63 -27.59
N ALA A 772 -10.42 -12.63 -26.92
CA ALA A 772 -9.79 -12.47 -25.62
C ALA A 772 -8.40 -13.14 -25.58
N ARG A 773 -7.47 -12.53 -24.84
CA ARG A 773 -6.14 -13.07 -24.53
C ARG A 773 -5.90 -13.08 -23.04
N LEU A 774 -5.43 -14.21 -22.51
CA LEU A 774 -5.07 -14.37 -21.09
C LEU A 774 -3.58 -14.66 -20.95
N VAL A 775 -2.89 -13.86 -20.14
CA VAL A 775 -1.48 -14.01 -19.78
C VAL A 775 -1.35 -14.25 -18.29
N MET A 776 -0.90 -15.44 -17.90
CA MET A 776 -0.69 -15.80 -16.49
C MET A 776 0.81 -15.74 -16.19
N LEU A 777 1.21 -14.85 -15.25
CA LEU A 777 2.60 -14.60 -14.89
C LEU A 777 3.00 -15.48 -13.69
N PRO A 778 3.90 -16.47 -13.88
CA PRO A 778 4.34 -17.36 -12.82
C PRO A 778 5.00 -16.57 -11.66
N HIS A 779 4.74 -17.02 -10.44
CA HIS A 779 5.29 -16.45 -9.20
C HIS A 779 4.99 -14.96 -8.95
N GLU A 780 4.27 -14.27 -9.82
CA GLU A 780 3.85 -12.89 -9.57
C GLU A 780 2.63 -12.83 -8.65
N SER A 781 2.66 -11.85 -7.74
CA SER A 781 1.56 -11.52 -6.83
C SER A 781 0.62 -10.49 -7.50
N HIS A 782 -0.18 -9.77 -6.71
CA HIS A 782 -1.07 -8.72 -7.20
C HIS A 782 -0.31 -7.60 -7.93
N GLY A 783 0.89 -7.23 -7.46
CA GLY A 783 1.82 -6.34 -8.14
C GLY A 783 3.01 -7.11 -8.71
N TYR A 784 3.29 -6.99 -10.01
CA TYR A 784 4.37 -7.72 -10.69
C TYR A 784 5.72 -7.04 -10.42
N ARG A 785 6.75 -7.84 -10.14
CA ARG A 785 8.06 -7.31 -9.72
C ARG A 785 9.26 -7.91 -10.44
N ALA A 786 9.13 -9.09 -11.06
CA ALA A 786 10.26 -9.65 -11.78
C ALA A 786 10.49 -8.90 -13.08
N ARG A 787 11.75 -8.57 -13.37
CA ARG A 787 12.13 -7.87 -14.60
C ARG A 787 11.58 -8.55 -15.85
N ALA A 788 11.68 -9.88 -15.91
CA ALA A 788 11.18 -10.65 -17.05
C ALA A 788 9.66 -10.54 -17.20
N SER A 789 8.90 -10.58 -16.08
CA SER A 789 7.45 -10.43 -16.06
C SER A 789 7.02 -9.03 -16.51
N LEU A 790 7.72 -7.99 -16.03
CA LEU A 790 7.45 -6.60 -16.41
C LEU A 790 7.70 -6.34 -17.90
N LEU A 791 8.82 -6.83 -18.43
CA LEU A 791 9.12 -6.73 -19.86
C LEU A 791 8.09 -7.48 -20.70
N HIS A 792 7.69 -8.68 -20.27
CA HIS A 792 6.68 -9.48 -20.98
C HIS A 792 5.30 -8.82 -20.95
N MET A 793 4.90 -8.28 -19.80
CA MET A 793 3.67 -7.50 -19.65
C MET A 793 3.64 -6.33 -20.63
N LEU A 794 4.70 -5.51 -20.69
CA LEU A 794 4.79 -4.39 -21.63
C LEU A 794 4.75 -4.86 -23.09
N TRP A 795 5.41 -5.99 -23.41
CA TRP A 795 5.38 -6.56 -24.73
C TRP A 795 3.97 -7.01 -25.13
N GLU A 796 3.24 -7.70 -24.27
CA GLU A 796 1.87 -8.16 -24.51
C GLU A 796 0.92 -6.98 -24.74
N GLN A 797 1.02 -5.95 -23.93
CA GLN A 797 0.22 -4.73 -24.07
C GLN A 797 0.56 -3.98 -25.36
N GLN A 798 1.86 -3.82 -25.70
CA GLN A 798 2.28 -3.22 -26.96
C GLN A 798 1.69 -3.95 -28.15
N GLN A 799 1.86 -5.29 -28.23
CA GLN A 799 1.36 -6.09 -29.35
C GLN A 799 -0.18 -6.02 -29.47
N TRP A 800 -0.88 -5.96 -28.32
CA TRP A 800 -2.33 -5.89 -28.28
C TRP A 800 -2.85 -4.53 -28.80
N LEU A 801 -2.23 -3.46 -28.35
CA LEU A 801 -2.57 -2.09 -28.80
C LEU A 801 -2.23 -1.88 -30.28
N GLU A 802 -1.07 -2.34 -30.75
CA GLU A 802 -0.70 -2.25 -32.18
C GLU A 802 -1.70 -2.98 -33.08
N LYS A 803 -2.13 -4.17 -32.66
CA LYS A 803 -3.07 -4.98 -33.43
C LYS A 803 -4.46 -4.36 -33.51
N HIS A 804 -4.98 -3.83 -32.41
CA HIS A 804 -6.39 -3.48 -32.29
C HIS A 804 -6.68 -1.96 -32.33
N LEU A 805 -5.67 -1.13 -32.03
CA LEU A 805 -5.86 0.32 -32.00
C LEU A 805 -5.18 1.06 -33.16
N VAL A 806 -4.04 0.54 -33.66
CA VAL A 806 -3.29 1.20 -34.77
C VAL A 806 -3.57 0.49 -36.10
N GLY A 807 -3.94 -0.76 -36.06
CA GLY A 807 -4.17 -1.60 -37.26
C GLY A 807 -2.87 -2.17 -37.86
N SER A 808 -2.97 -3.28 -38.62
CA SER A 808 -1.83 -4.01 -39.21
C SER A 808 -1.18 -3.30 -40.42
N GLY A 809 -1.21 -1.98 -40.45
CA GLY A 809 -0.87 -1.14 -41.62
C GLY A 809 0.41 -0.30 -41.49
N ARG A 810 1.35 -0.66 -40.58
CA ARG A 810 2.71 -0.07 -40.55
C ARG A 810 3.75 -1.06 -41.01
#